data_4afaa2774610e403e53ac63bfa148c84
#
_entry.id   4afaa2774610e403e53ac63bfa148c84
#
_cell.length_a   1.000
_cell.length_b   1.000
_cell.length_c   1.000
_cell.angle_alpha   90.00
_cell.angle_beta   90.00
_cell.angle_gamma   90.00
#
_symmetry.space_group_name_H-M   'P 1'
#
loop_
_entity.id
_entity.type
_entity.pdbx_description
1 polymer ?
#
loop_
_entity_poly.entity_id
_entity_poly.type
_entity_poly.pdbx_seq_one_letter_code
_entity_poly.pdbx_strand_id
1 'polypeptide(L)'
;MFTGEGVFLERCSVFMQMWAPEIEHDLLVTRTPEPIEPQPVCSALSRIHYLTKRPVGNLRHELLLVWWFICNLHRYGTVHVHVHADWYFLIYVLCKLTGRHLVLSATLEDSVPVHVTRYRAVLRPLARRMFRLFDAYVSISPKLQAETSGAVPPEKCHLLPCGITFPPLGHSRRREIRDRFGIPDDALVLIFVGGLCKRKDPMLQVRVFPELLRHRPDLHLLLVGPPLEPDYVQAMREFIEAEGLEHRVIFVGEVPDPHPYFEAADIMTFASHLEGFGTVVPEAMANGLPVVARHLPGVNDSFVKDGETGFLFSRDAEFPELVRKLVSDSELRSRFGQAGRELARRLFDMRQVARRYLEIYGFDRIAEPPSAAPSAEAAWEEVIPIKAASSIISPRFHTPARFDPGTRPMLVTMIDAEEAFDWGLPFSRSAIDVTSMGHQGAAHRIFERYGVVPLYAVDYPVTTQEAGAAPLRELLQDGQCEIGTQLHPWVTPPYLEDVTARNSYPGSLPLTLEFEKIRVMTEAIEDAFGLRPQIYRAGRYGAGPRTGDILKHLGYLVDSSVMPVWSFAGQEGPDYTMLPAKPYWIDPEQTVLEMPGSAAIVGRLSDVRGDLLRRAVFSRLGERIGIPSVMARLRCLERIKLTPEAITIPEAKRLVRHMLAYDHKVFVLTYHTPSLVPGNTPYVRTHEDLRRFLAWLDEFFDFFTREVGGSCVSWRDVRAALLDKPGQTTPTPLETVAM
;
A
#
# COMPACT_ATOMS: atom_id res chain seq x y z
N MET A 1 -12.89 -7.78 -15.31
CA MET A 1 -13.16 -8.67 -14.17
C MET A 1 -11.90 -9.48 -13.91
N PHE A 2 -11.24 -9.28 -12.78
CA PHE A 2 -10.12 -10.13 -12.40
C PHE A 2 -10.68 -11.51 -12.03
N THR A 3 -10.17 -12.55 -12.65
CA THR A 3 -10.37 -13.91 -12.15
C THR A 3 -9.64 -14.04 -10.80
N GLY A 4 -10.01 -15.03 -9.97
CA GLY A 4 -9.30 -15.28 -8.69
C GLY A 4 -7.79 -15.44 -8.86
N GLU A 5 -7.33 -15.85 -10.05
CA GLU A 5 -5.93 -15.96 -10.43
C GLU A 5 -5.26 -14.59 -10.62
N GLY A 6 -5.95 -13.62 -11.22
CA GLY A 6 -5.44 -12.26 -11.35
C GLY A 6 -5.23 -11.59 -10.00
N VAL A 7 -6.16 -11.76 -9.07
CA VAL A 7 -6.05 -11.28 -7.68
C VAL A 7 -4.88 -11.98 -6.96
N PHE A 8 -4.71 -13.28 -7.16
CA PHE A 8 -3.60 -14.03 -6.60
C PHE A 8 -2.24 -13.50 -7.11
N LEU A 9 -2.09 -13.31 -8.43
CA LEU A 9 -0.86 -12.80 -9.03
C LEU A 9 -0.51 -11.40 -8.50
N GLU A 10 -1.50 -10.56 -8.40
CA GLU A 10 -1.38 -9.21 -7.84
C GLU A 10 -0.83 -9.27 -6.41
N ARG A 11 -1.49 -9.99 -5.53
CA ARG A 11 -1.08 -10.16 -4.13
C ARG A 11 0.29 -10.83 -4.02
N CYS A 12 0.53 -11.89 -4.78
CA CYS A 12 1.79 -12.62 -4.74
C CYS A 12 2.98 -11.74 -5.13
N SER A 13 2.84 -10.85 -6.13
CA SER A 13 3.91 -9.94 -6.55
C SER A 13 4.32 -8.96 -5.47
N VAL A 14 3.37 -8.48 -4.67
CA VAL A 14 3.65 -7.61 -3.50
C VAL A 14 4.55 -8.35 -2.50
N PHE A 15 4.19 -9.58 -2.14
CA PHE A 15 4.97 -10.37 -1.19
C PHE A 15 6.31 -10.83 -1.74
N MET A 16 6.43 -11.05 -3.07
CA MET A 16 7.73 -11.32 -3.70
C MET A 16 8.69 -10.14 -3.58
N GLN A 17 8.20 -8.91 -3.76
CA GLN A 17 9.04 -7.71 -3.55
C GLN A 17 9.51 -7.52 -2.11
N MET A 18 8.80 -8.04 -1.13
CA MET A 18 9.26 -8.03 0.28
C MET A 18 10.53 -8.87 0.48
N TRP A 19 10.64 -9.99 -0.25
CA TRP A 19 11.76 -10.92 -0.17
C TRP A 19 12.92 -10.54 -1.11
N ALA A 20 12.61 -9.93 -2.23
CA ALA A 20 13.52 -9.59 -3.30
C ALA A 20 13.11 -8.26 -3.94
N PRO A 21 13.41 -7.11 -3.30
CA PRO A 21 12.98 -5.79 -3.74
C PRO A 21 13.54 -5.37 -5.11
N GLU A 22 14.62 -6.01 -5.54
CA GLU A 22 15.27 -5.78 -6.83
C GLU A 22 14.53 -6.42 -8.01
N ILE A 23 13.54 -7.28 -7.76
CA ILE A 23 12.80 -7.97 -8.82
C ILE A 23 11.69 -7.06 -9.36
N GLU A 24 11.74 -6.81 -10.65
CA GLU A 24 10.65 -6.18 -11.39
C GLU A 24 9.69 -7.25 -11.93
N HIS A 25 8.40 -7.07 -11.70
CA HIS A 25 7.34 -7.93 -12.18
C HIS A 25 6.53 -7.23 -13.25
N ASP A 26 6.55 -7.76 -14.48
CA ASP A 26 5.68 -7.30 -15.56
C ASP A 26 4.57 -8.34 -15.81
N LEU A 27 3.35 -7.87 -16.01
CA LEU A 27 2.22 -8.70 -16.40
C LEU A 27 1.92 -8.52 -17.88
N LEU A 28 1.93 -9.60 -18.67
CA LEU A 28 1.49 -9.60 -20.06
C LEU A 28 0.09 -10.19 -20.15
N VAL A 29 -0.88 -9.35 -20.49
CA VAL A 29 -2.26 -9.75 -20.75
C VAL A 29 -2.41 -10.03 -22.25
N THR A 30 -2.61 -11.29 -22.59
CA THR A 30 -2.58 -11.73 -24.01
C THR A 30 -3.93 -11.64 -24.70
N ARG A 31 -5.04 -11.88 -23.99
CA ARG A 31 -6.40 -11.80 -24.54
C ARG A 31 -7.33 -11.05 -23.58
N THR A 32 -7.92 -9.98 -24.08
CA THR A 32 -9.00 -9.26 -23.39
C THR A 32 -10.25 -9.34 -24.26
N PRO A 33 -11.38 -9.88 -23.77
CA PRO A 33 -12.64 -9.89 -24.52
C PRO A 33 -13.24 -8.49 -24.66
N GLU A 34 -12.93 -7.55 -23.79
CA GLU A 34 -13.35 -6.14 -23.81
C GLU A 34 -12.19 -5.23 -23.38
N PRO A 35 -12.20 -3.93 -23.77
CA PRO A 35 -11.26 -2.98 -23.23
C PRO A 35 -11.50 -2.91 -21.71
N ILE A 36 -10.60 -3.48 -20.94
CA ILE A 36 -10.60 -3.34 -19.50
C ILE A 36 -10.32 -1.87 -19.23
N GLU A 37 -11.25 -1.17 -18.59
CA GLU A 37 -10.95 0.12 -17.97
C GLU A 37 -9.71 -0.08 -17.08
N PRO A 38 -8.81 0.91 -16.99
CA PRO A 38 -7.58 0.76 -16.23
C PRO A 38 -7.94 0.33 -14.81
N GLN A 39 -7.84 -0.96 -14.57
CA GLN A 39 -8.00 -1.56 -13.25
C GLN A 39 -6.92 -0.99 -12.34
N PRO A 40 -7.16 -0.86 -11.04
CA PRO A 40 -6.15 -0.38 -10.11
C PRO A 40 -4.90 -1.23 -10.26
N VAL A 41 -3.84 -0.58 -10.74
CA VAL A 41 -2.55 -1.24 -10.93
C VAL A 41 -2.01 -1.61 -9.57
N CYS A 42 -1.73 -2.88 -9.35
CA CYS A 42 -1.04 -3.34 -8.16
C CYS A 42 0.31 -2.63 -8.03
N SER A 43 0.61 -2.17 -6.84
CA SER A 43 1.83 -1.40 -6.57
C SER A 43 3.12 -2.15 -6.85
N ALA A 44 3.08 -3.47 -6.85
CA ALA A 44 4.24 -4.32 -7.06
C ALA A 44 4.46 -4.75 -8.51
N LEU A 45 3.48 -4.56 -9.39
CA LEU A 45 3.66 -4.77 -10.82
C LEU A 45 4.31 -3.54 -11.45
N SER A 46 5.50 -3.69 -12.00
CA SER A 46 6.25 -2.61 -12.63
C SER A 46 5.53 -2.12 -13.89
N ARG A 47 4.95 -3.04 -14.67
CA ARG A 47 4.20 -2.73 -15.91
C ARG A 47 3.13 -3.76 -16.20
N ILE A 48 2.00 -3.31 -16.74
CA ILE A 48 1.01 -4.18 -17.37
C ILE A 48 1.02 -3.92 -18.87
N HIS A 49 1.34 -4.95 -19.63
CA HIS A 49 1.36 -4.92 -21.08
C HIS A 49 0.09 -5.57 -21.63
N TYR A 50 -0.66 -4.84 -22.44
CA TYR A 50 -1.80 -5.37 -23.18
C TYR A 50 -1.40 -5.63 -24.63
N LEU A 51 -1.40 -6.90 -25.03
CA LEU A 51 -0.99 -7.27 -26.40
C LEU A 51 -1.97 -6.74 -27.45
N THR A 52 -3.26 -6.84 -27.16
CA THR A 52 -4.32 -6.30 -28.03
C THR A 52 -5.47 -5.76 -27.18
N LYS A 53 -6.02 -4.60 -27.59
CA LYS A 53 -7.22 -4.00 -26.98
C LYS A 53 -8.52 -4.39 -27.72
N ARG A 54 -8.42 -5.24 -28.75
CA ARG A 54 -9.56 -5.69 -29.56
C ARG A 54 -9.39 -7.17 -29.91
N PRO A 55 -10.49 -7.93 -30.07
CA PRO A 55 -10.42 -9.29 -30.52
C PRO A 55 -9.75 -9.32 -31.92
N VAL A 56 -8.71 -10.11 -32.07
CA VAL A 56 -8.02 -10.36 -33.34
C VAL A 56 -8.04 -11.84 -33.65
N GLY A 57 -8.02 -12.20 -34.93
CA GLY A 57 -7.96 -13.61 -35.33
C GLY A 57 -6.71 -14.30 -34.80
N ASN A 58 -6.84 -15.60 -34.47
CA ASN A 58 -5.82 -16.38 -33.76
C ASN A 58 -4.41 -16.25 -34.37
N LEU A 59 -4.27 -16.35 -35.68
CA LEU A 59 -2.96 -16.24 -36.35
C LEU A 59 -2.31 -14.86 -36.15
N ARG A 60 -3.08 -13.79 -36.29
CA ARG A 60 -2.58 -12.43 -36.07
C ARG A 60 -2.18 -12.20 -34.61
N HIS A 61 -2.94 -12.75 -33.71
CA HIS A 61 -2.64 -12.72 -32.28
C HIS A 61 -1.31 -13.41 -31.99
N GLU A 62 -1.08 -14.61 -32.51
CA GLU A 62 0.16 -15.36 -32.34
C GLU A 62 1.37 -14.62 -32.91
N LEU A 63 1.23 -14.01 -34.10
CA LEU A 63 2.29 -13.22 -34.70
C LEU A 63 2.65 -11.98 -33.85
N LEU A 64 1.64 -11.29 -33.30
CA LEU A 64 1.86 -10.15 -32.42
C LEU A 64 2.55 -10.58 -31.11
N LEU A 65 2.15 -11.72 -30.55
CA LEU A 65 2.75 -12.24 -29.33
C LEU A 65 4.21 -12.64 -29.56
N VAL A 66 4.51 -13.37 -30.64
CA VAL A 66 5.88 -13.74 -31.00
C VAL A 66 6.74 -12.49 -31.23
N TRP A 67 6.20 -11.49 -31.95
CA TRP A 67 6.89 -10.22 -32.17
C TRP A 67 7.17 -9.48 -30.86
N TRP A 68 6.19 -9.42 -29.96
CA TRP A 68 6.37 -8.81 -28.65
C TRP A 68 7.50 -9.48 -27.86
N PHE A 69 7.55 -10.82 -27.84
CA PHE A 69 8.61 -11.58 -27.18
C PHE A 69 9.98 -11.33 -27.83
N ILE A 70 10.08 -11.32 -29.16
CA ILE A 70 11.34 -11.00 -29.85
C ILE A 70 11.87 -9.62 -29.42
N CYS A 71 10.99 -8.63 -29.29
CA CYS A 71 11.38 -7.27 -28.92
C CYS A 71 11.72 -7.10 -27.44
N ASN A 72 11.11 -7.89 -26.55
CA ASN A 72 11.17 -7.63 -25.10
C ASN A 72 11.86 -8.72 -24.27
N LEU A 73 12.02 -9.94 -24.79
CA LEU A 73 12.50 -11.09 -24.01
C LEU A 73 13.88 -10.89 -23.37
N HIS A 74 14.72 -10.03 -23.98
CA HIS A 74 16.03 -9.70 -23.42
C HIS A 74 15.99 -9.03 -22.04
N ARG A 75 14.83 -8.49 -21.65
CA ARG A 75 14.59 -7.80 -20.36
C ARG A 75 14.23 -8.75 -19.23
N TYR A 76 13.83 -9.99 -19.52
CA TYR A 76 13.28 -10.93 -18.55
C TYR A 76 14.22 -12.10 -18.31
N GLY A 77 14.42 -12.47 -17.05
CA GLY A 77 15.13 -13.68 -16.63
C GLY A 77 14.22 -14.90 -16.63
N THR A 78 12.99 -14.73 -16.11
CA THR A 78 11.98 -15.79 -15.97
C THR A 78 10.71 -15.41 -16.71
N VAL A 79 10.08 -16.40 -17.34
CA VAL A 79 8.76 -16.29 -17.95
C VAL A 79 7.83 -17.31 -17.30
N HIS A 80 6.80 -16.82 -16.61
CA HIS A 80 5.82 -17.66 -15.94
C HIS A 80 4.50 -17.64 -16.72
N VAL A 81 4.05 -18.81 -17.13
CA VAL A 81 2.82 -19.02 -17.91
C VAL A 81 1.73 -19.53 -16.96
N HIS A 82 0.67 -18.74 -16.76
CA HIS A 82 -0.42 -19.07 -15.84
C HIS A 82 -1.63 -19.73 -16.51
N VAL A 83 -1.90 -19.42 -17.77
CA VAL A 83 -3.02 -20.02 -18.50
C VAL A 83 -2.55 -20.43 -19.88
N HIS A 84 -2.85 -21.67 -20.24
CA HIS A 84 -2.50 -22.14 -21.57
C HIS A 84 -3.36 -21.49 -22.63
N ALA A 85 -2.70 -20.93 -23.61
CA ALA A 85 -3.32 -20.72 -24.91
C ALA A 85 -2.70 -21.70 -25.92
N ASP A 86 -3.51 -22.16 -26.83
CA ASP A 86 -3.07 -23.04 -27.90
C ASP A 86 -1.97 -22.32 -28.72
N TRP A 87 -0.91 -23.05 -29.13
CA TRP A 87 0.10 -22.61 -30.08
C TRP A 87 1.26 -21.72 -29.59
N TYR A 88 1.48 -21.49 -28.28
CA TYR A 88 2.64 -20.73 -27.79
C TYR A 88 3.98 -21.47 -27.92
N PHE A 89 4.06 -22.54 -28.67
CA PHE A 89 5.27 -23.36 -28.80
C PHE A 89 6.48 -22.59 -29.31
N LEU A 90 6.29 -21.66 -30.26
CA LEU A 90 7.38 -20.80 -30.73
C LEU A 90 7.97 -19.95 -29.61
N ILE A 91 7.14 -19.45 -28.71
CA ILE A 91 7.56 -18.67 -27.56
C ILE A 91 8.37 -19.52 -26.58
N TYR A 92 7.91 -20.74 -26.29
CA TYR A 92 8.64 -21.65 -25.40
C TYR A 92 10.01 -22.00 -25.97
N VAL A 93 10.11 -22.26 -27.28
CA VAL A 93 11.38 -22.50 -27.96
C VAL A 93 12.26 -21.25 -27.90
N LEU A 94 11.72 -20.07 -28.16
CA LEU A 94 12.45 -18.81 -28.12
C LEU A 94 13.01 -18.54 -26.70
N CYS A 95 12.21 -18.74 -25.66
CA CYS A 95 12.64 -18.62 -24.26
C CYS A 95 13.83 -19.56 -23.98
N LYS A 96 13.74 -20.81 -24.40
CA LYS A 96 14.83 -21.78 -24.18
C LYS A 96 16.07 -21.48 -24.98
N LEU A 97 15.95 -21.05 -26.23
CA LEU A 97 17.09 -20.64 -27.07
C LEU A 97 17.83 -19.41 -26.50
N THR A 98 17.11 -18.54 -25.80
CA THR A 98 17.68 -17.34 -25.18
C THR A 98 18.08 -17.57 -23.70
N GLY A 99 18.00 -18.80 -23.19
CA GLY A 99 18.40 -19.15 -21.82
C GLY A 99 17.46 -18.65 -20.72
N ARG A 100 16.18 -18.40 -21.04
CA ARG A 100 15.20 -17.94 -20.05
C ARG A 100 14.64 -19.09 -19.22
N HIS A 101 14.44 -18.85 -17.94
CA HIS A 101 13.77 -19.80 -17.04
C HIS A 101 12.28 -19.81 -17.35
N LEU A 102 11.69 -20.97 -17.58
CA LEU A 102 10.31 -21.11 -18.06
C LEU A 102 9.49 -21.89 -17.04
N VAL A 103 8.50 -21.27 -16.44
CA VAL A 103 7.62 -21.85 -15.41
C VAL A 103 6.19 -21.97 -15.94
N LEU A 104 5.51 -23.04 -15.58
CA LEU A 104 4.12 -23.29 -15.93
C LEU A 104 3.28 -23.53 -14.70
N SER A 105 2.19 -22.77 -14.50
CA SER A 105 1.17 -23.04 -13.51
C SER A 105 -0.05 -23.75 -14.12
N ALA A 106 -0.42 -24.89 -13.55
CA ALA A 106 -1.67 -25.56 -13.85
C ALA A 106 -2.79 -25.01 -12.97
N THR A 107 -3.88 -24.54 -13.59
CA THR A 107 -5.04 -23.97 -12.91
C THR A 107 -6.32 -24.68 -13.35
N LEU A 108 -7.36 -24.69 -12.49
CA LEU A 108 -8.63 -25.39 -12.72
C LEU A 108 -8.44 -26.86 -13.10
N GLU A 109 -8.82 -27.23 -14.34
CA GLU A 109 -8.68 -28.58 -14.91
C GLU A 109 -7.57 -28.67 -15.97
N ASP A 110 -6.74 -27.65 -16.06
CA ASP A 110 -5.78 -27.53 -17.15
C ASP A 110 -4.42 -28.14 -16.80
N SER A 111 -4.43 -29.41 -16.36
CA SER A 111 -3.19 -30.18 -16.23
C SER A 111 -2.55 -30.44 -17.61
N VAL A 112 -1.22 -30.65 -17.63
CA VAL A 112 -0.48 -30.91 -18.88
C VAL A 112 -1.08 -32.04 -19.70
N PRO A 113 -1.47 -33.20 -19.14
CA PRO A 113 -2.16 -34.27 -19.89
C PRO A 113 -3.45 -33.81 -20.54
N VAL A 114 -4.30 -33.09 -19.82
CA VAL A 114 -5.58 -32.56 -20.35
C VAL A 114 -5.33 -31.65 -21.54
N HIS A 115 -4.36 -30.73 -21.42
CA HIS A 115 -3.98 -29.88 -22.53
C HIS A 115 -3.50 -30.65 -23.77
N VAL A 116 -2.67 -31.67 -23.60
CA VAL A 116 -2.19 -32.49 -24.69
C VAL A 116 -3.37 -33.17 -25.42
N THR A 117 -4.43 -33.56 -24.73
CA THR A 117 -5.59 -34.18 -25.37
C THR A 117 -6.38 -33.22 -26.27
N ARG A 118 -6.34 -31.90 -26.04
CA ARG A 118 -7.00 -30.88 -26.86
C ARG A 118 -6.38 -30.72 -28.27
N TYR A 119 -5.13 -31.16 -28.45
CA TYR A 119 -4.50 -31.17 -29.77
C TYR A 119 -4.99 -32.33 -30.64
N ARG A 120 -5.01 -32.12 -31.98
CA ARG A 120 -5.24 -33.19 -32.95
C ARG A 120 -4.25 -34.33 -32.70
N ALA A 121 -4.70 -35.60 -32.84
CA ALA A 121 -3.90 -36.78 -32.50
C ALA A 121 -2.47 -36.75 -33.09
N VAL A 122 -2.33 -36.28 -34.34
CA VAL A 122 -1.03 -36.13 -35.04
C VAL A 122 -0.09 -35.10 -34.33
N LEU A 123 -0.62 -34.09 -33.66
CA LEU A 123 0.17 -33.05 -33.00
C LEU A 123 0.47 -33.36 -31.54
N ARG A 124 -0.18 -34.35 -30.94
CA ARG A 124 0.02 -34.72 -29.52
C ARG A 124 1.47 -35.07 -29.15
N PRO A 125 2.23 -35.82 -29.99
CA PRO A 125 3.65 -36.05 -29.71
C PRO A 125 4.48 -34.78 -29.65
N LEU A 126 4.22 -33.86 -30.58
CA LEU A 126 4.89 -32.53 -30.58
C LEU A 126 4.51 -31.73 -29.34
N ALA A 127 3.22 -31.65 -29.00
CA ALA A 127 2.74 -30.99 -27.81
C ALA A 127 3.40 -31.52 -26.53
N ARG A 128 3.48 -32.85 -26.35
CA ARG A 128 4.19 -33.49 -25.22
C ARG A 128 5.65 -33.05 -25.16
N ARG A 129 6.32 -32.96 -26.31
CA ARG A 129 7.72 -32.53 -26.37
C ARG A 129 7.87 -31.06 -25.99
N MET A 130 6.97 -30.20 -26.42
CA MET A 130 6.98 -28.75 -26.11
C MET A 130 6.70 -28.50 -24.62
N PHE A 131 5.75 -29.21 -24.05
CA PHE A 131 5.49 -29.10 -22.62
C PHE A 131 6.65 -29.59 -21.74
N ARG A 132 7.59 -30.39 -22.24
CA ARG A 132 8.82 -30.78 -21.52
C ARG A 132 9.90 -29.69 -21.51
N LEU A 133 9.70 -28.59 -22.25
CA LEU A 133 10.67 -27.47 -22.27
C LEU A 133 10.66 -26.62 -20.99
N PHE A 134 9.61 -26.73 -20.20
CA PHE A 134 9.53 -25.98 -18.95
C PHE A 134 10.56 -26.46 -17.93
N ASP A 135 11.09 -25.53 -17.15
CA ASP A 135 12.05 -25.78 -16.07
C ASP A 135 11.34 -26.17 -14.78
N ALA A 136 10.14 -25.64 -14.55
CA ALA A 136 9.31 -25.96 -13.39
C ALA A 136 7.80 -25.99 -13.76
N TYR A 137 7.06 -26.82 -13.05
CA TYR A 137 5.60 -26.93 -13.13
C TYR A 137 5.02 -26.72 -11.75
N VAL A 138 4.15 -25.74 -11.61
CA VAL A 138 3.47 -25.43 -10.37
C VAL A 138 2.03 -25.91 -10.43
N SER A 139 1.64 -26.75 -9.49
CA SER A 139 0.27 -27.26 -9.34
C SER A 139 -0.33 -26.71 -8.05
N ILE A 140 -1.54 -26.15 -8.13
CA ILE A 140 -2.20 -25.50 -6.99
C ILE A 140 -2.96 -26.51 -6.10
N SER A 141 -3.11 -27.76 -6.54
CA SER A 141 -3.75 -28.82 -5.75
C SER A 141 -3.05 -30.17 -5.95
N PRO A 142 -3.16 -31.10 -5.00
CA PRO A 142 -2.63 -32.46 -5.11
C PRO A 142 -3.15 -33.21 -6.35
N LYS A 143 -4.41 -33.02 -6.74
CA LYS A 143 -4.98 -33.57 -7.96
C LYS A 143 -4.20 -33.14 -9.19
N LEU A 144 -4.01 -31.84 -9.38
CA LEU A 144 -3.28 -31.29 -10.51
C LEU A 144 -1.80 -31.70 -10.50
N GLN A 145 -1.19 -31.81 -9.33
CA GLN A 145 0.19 -32.32 -9.20
C GLN A 145 0.29 -33.79 -9.65
N ALA A 146 -0.60 -34.64 -9.18
CA ALA A 146 -0.60 -36.04 -9.54
C ALA A 146 -0.79 -36.26 -11.06
N GLU A 147 -1.70 -35.51 -11.68
CA GLU A 147 -1.92 -35.52 -13.12
C GLU A 147 -0.70 -35.01 -13.89
N THR A 148 -0.09 -33.93 -13.46
CA THR A 148 1.07 -33.30 -14.13
C THR A 148 2.32 -34.17 -14.01
N SER A 149 2.61 -34.71 -12.83
CA SER A 149 3.80 -35.56 -12.58
C SER A 149 3.78 -36.85 -13.35
N GLY A 150 2.61 -37.32 -13.81
CA GLY A 150 2.48 -38.46 -14.73
C GLY A 150 2.89 -38.16 -16.17
N ALA A 151 3.05 -36.89 -16.56
CA ALA A 151 3.32 -36.48 -17.94
C ALA A 151 4.69 -35.80 -18.13
N VAL A 152 5.29 -35.25 -17.07
CA VAL A 152 6.56 -34.50 -17.07
C VAL A 152 7.46 -35.03 -15.94
N PRO A 153 8.77 -34.69 -15.93
CA PRO A 153 9.69 -35.13 -14.90
C PRO A 153 9.24 -34.73 -13.49
N PRO A 154 9.07 -35.66 -12.54
CA PRO A 154 8.56 -35.38 -11.21
C PRO A 154 9.39 -34.37 -10.41
N GLU A 155 10.71 -34.33 -10.62
CA GLU A 155 11.65 -33.40 -9.97
C GLU A 155 11.41 -31.92 -10.34
N LYS A 156 10.68 -31.70 -11.43
CA LYS A 156 10.29 -30.36 -11.87
C LYS A 156 8.88 -29.95 -11.39
N CYS A 157 8.16 -30.85 -10.73
CA CYS A 157 6.79 -30.64 -10.28
C CYS A 157 6.77 -30.12 -8.85
N HIS A 158 6.17 -28.96 -8.65
CA HIS A 158 6.00 -28.30 -7.35
C HIS A 158 4.52 -28.22 -7.00
N LEU A 159 4.16 -28.68 -5.79
CA LEU A 159 2.86 -28.38 -5.19
C LEU A 159 2.98 -27.06 -4.46
N LEU A 160 2.30 -26.04 -4.96
CA LEU A 160 2.28 -24.73 -4.34
C LEU A 160 0.86 -24.18 -4.43
N PRO A 161 0.08 -24.25 -3.34
CA PRO A 161 -1.29 -23.76 -3.31
C PRO A 161 -1.35 -22.26 -3.49
N CYS A 162 -2.53 -21.74 -3.82
CA CYS A 162 -2.76 -20.31 -3.81
C CYS A 162 -2.56 -19.73 -2.41
N GLY A 163 -1.70 -18.73 -2.28
CA GLY A 163 -1.55 -18.00 -1.03
C GLY A 163 -2.75 -17.12 -0.75
N ILE A 164 -3.02 -16.92 0.52
CA ILE A 164 -4.07 -16.01 1.01
C ILE A 164 -3.50 -15.00 2.00
N THR A 165 -4.18 -13.87 2.11
CA THR A 165 -3.94 -12.87 3.15
C THR A 165 -4.83 -13.18 4.35
N PHE A 166 -4.37 -12.79 5.54
CA PHE A 166 -5.12 -13.00 6.78
C PHE A 166 -5.68 -11.67 7.28
N PRO A 167 -6.92 -11.63 7.82
CA PRO A 167 -7.47 -10.40 8.37
C PRO A 167 -6.67 -9.94 9.60
N PRO A 168 -6.54 -8.61 9.80
CA PRO A 168 -5.90 -8.05 10.99
C PRO A 168 -6.66 -8.45 12.27
N LEU A 169 -5.92 -8.60 13.37
CA LEU A 169 -6.52 -8.83 14.68
C LEU A 169 -6.92 -7.46 15.28
N GLY A 170 -8.17 -7.36 15.74
CA GLY A 170 -8.61 -6.20 16.52
C GLY A 170 -9.53 -5.20 15.80
N HIS A 171 -9.66 -5.25 14.48
CA HIS A 171 -10.61 -4.41 13.74
C HIS A 171 -11.60 -5.30 12.99
N SER A 172 -12.68 -5.71 13.68
CA SER A 172 -13.74 -6.45 13.03
C SER A 172 -14.79 -5.50 12.47
N ARG A 173 -15.03 -5.60 11.16
CA ARG A 173 -16.15 -4.93 10.48
C ARG A 173 -17.47 -5.70 10.58
N ARG A 174 -17.51 -6.72 11.45
CA ARG A 174 -18.71 -7.57 11.67
C ARG A 174 -19.97 -6.73 11.90
N ARG A 175 -19.89 -5.77 12.82
CA ARG A 175 -21.04 -4.93 13.17
C ARG A 175 -21.45 -4.03 12.01
N GLU A 176 -20.53 -3.38 11.34
CA GLU A 176 -20.81 -2.53 10.17
C GLU A 176 -21.58 -3.28 9.08
N ILE A 177 -21.12 -4.51 8.74
CA ILE A 177 -21.78 -5.33 7.71
C ILE A 177 -23.15 -5.82 8.19
N ARG A 178 -23.28 -6.22 9.44
CA ARG A 178 -24.56 -6.66 10.02
C ARG A 178 -25.57 -5.53 10.06
N ASP A 179 -25.18 -4.34 10.51
CA ASP A 179 -26.04 -3.15 10.53
C ASP A 179 -26.51 -2.75 9.13
N ARG A 180 -25.60 -2.80 8.15
CA ARG A 180 -25.92 -2.52 6.73
C ARG A 180 -27.04 -3.38 6.17
N PHE A 181 -27.12 -4.64 6.59
CA PHE A 181 -28.10 -5.59 6.10
C PHE A 181 -29.24 -5.88 7.09
N GLY A 182 -29.30 -5.15 8.19
CA GLY A 182 -30.33 -5.34 9.23
C GLY A 182 -30.24 -6.69 9.93
N ILE A 183 -29.04 -7.28 10.06
CA ILE A 183 -28.81 -8.57 10.72
C ILE A 183 -28.53 -8.31 12.21
N PRO A 184 -29.32 -8.87 13.15
CA PRO A 184 -29.05 -8.73 14.57
C PRO A 184 -27.69 -9.26 14.98
N ASP A 185 -27.07 -8.65 16.00
CA ASP A 185 -25.72 -9.05 16.48
C ASP A 185 -25.65 -10.50 16.97
N ASP A 186 -26.73 -11.01 17.54
CA ASP A 186 -26.89 -12.37 18.06
C ASP A 186 -27.39 -13.40 17.04
N ALA A 187 -27.82 -12.95 15.83
CA ALA A 187 -28.23 -13.82 14.76
C ALA A 187 -27.06 -14.64 14.21
N LEU A 188 -27.36 -15.86 13.79
CA LEU A 188 -26.38 -16.74 13.12
C LEU A 188 -26.38 -16.49 11.60
N VAL A 189 -25.18 -16.41 11.00
CA VAL A 189 -25.02 -16.08 9.59
C VAL A 189 -24.24 -17.17 8.86
N LEU A 190 -24.88 -17.76 7.86
CA LEU A 190 -24.22 -18.57 6.84
C LEU A 190 -23.68 -17.65 5.73
N ILE A 191 -22.56 -18.01 5.13
CA ILE A 191 -22.02 -17.28 3.99
C ILE A 191 -21.65 -18.20 2.83
N PHE A 192 -22.00 -17.75 1.63
CA PHE A 192 -21.47 -18.25 0.36
C PHE A 192 -20.70 -17.12 -0.30
N VAL A 193 -19.48 -17.42 -0.82
CA VAL A 193 -18.68 -16.47 -1.59
C VAL A 193 -18.29 -17.09 -2.93
N GLY A 194 -18.63 -16.40 -4.01
CA GLY A 194 -18.31 -16.83 -5.37
C GLY A 194 -19.36 -16.41 -6.39
N GLY A 195 -19.03 -16.56 -7.68
CA GLY A 195 -19.99 -16.25 -8.74
C GLY A 195 -21.24 -17.14 -8.66
N LEU A 196 -22.40 -16.53 -8.77
CA LEU A 196 -23.69 -17.22 -8.70
C LEU A 196 -23.96 -17.96 -10.03
N CYS A 197 -23.67 -19.26 -10.06
CA CYS A 197 -23.82 -20.13 -11.23
C CYS A 197 -24.01 -21.59 -10.82
N LYS A 198 -24.47 -22.42 -11.75
CA LYS A 198 -24.72 -23.87 -11.54
C LYS A 198 -23.50 -24.62 -11.03
N ARG A 199 -22.31 -24.28 -11.54
CA ARG A 199 -21.05 -24.91 -11.13
C ARG A 199 -20.76 -24.73 -9.65
N LYS A 200 -21.02 -23.55 -9.10
CA LYS A 200 -20.79 -23.18 -7.69
C LYS A 200 -21.94 -23.59 -6.77
N ASP A 201 -23.12 -23.85 -7.33
CA ASP A 201 -24.35 -24.37 -6.71
C ASP A 201 -24.80 -23.68 -5.40
N PRO A 202 -24.91 -22.35 -5.37
CA PRO A 202 -25.54 -21.67 -4.22
C PRO A 202 -27.03 -22.05 -4.03
N MET A 203 -27.69 -22.59 -5.05
CA MET A 203 -29.10 -23.04 -4.96
C MET A 203 -29.28 -24.17 -3.94
N LEU A 204 -28.30 -25.05 -3.74
CA LEU A 204 -28.35 -26.10 -2.71
C LEU A 204 -28.59 -25.47 -1.33
N GLN A 205 -27.86 -24.40 -1.02
CA GLN A 205 -27.97 -23.69 0.25
C GLN A 205 -29.33 -23.02 0.41
N VAL A 206 -29.82 -22.38 -0.65
CA VAL A 206 -31.14 -21.73 -0.65
C VAL A 206 -32.27 -22.75 -0.46
N ARG A 207 -32.20 -23.91 -1.11
CA ARG A 207 -33.22 -24.96 -1.00
C ARG A 207 -33.31 -25.56 0.39
N VAL A 208 -32.21 -25.73 1.10
CA VAL A 208 -32.20 -26.30 2.45
C VAL A 208 -32.49 -25.30 3.53
N PHE A 209 -32.46 -23.99 3.20
CA PHE A 209 -32.59 -22.91 4.18
C PHE A 209 -33.90 -22.91 4.95
N PRO A 210 -35.11 -23.22 4.35
CA PRO A 210 -36.36 -23.32 5.10
C PRO A 210 -36.33 -24.41 6.18
N GLU A 211 -35.62 -25.52 5.94
CA GLU A 211 -35.44 -26.58 6.94
C GLU A 211 -34.54 -26.08 8.10
N LEU A 212 -33.47 -25.39 7.80
CA LEU A 212 -32.56 -24.84 8.81
C LEU A 212 -33.24 -23.76 9.68
N LEU A 213 -34.08 -22.91 9.09
CA LEU A 213 -34.87 -21.90 9.82
C LEU A 213 -35.84 -22.51 10.85
N ARG A 214 -36.35 -23.71 10.63
CA ARG A 214 -37.20 -24.40 11.63
C ARG A 214 -36.43 -24.76 12.91
N HIS A 215 -35.11 -24.93 12.80
CA HIS A 215 -34.23 -25.23 13.93
C HIS A 215 -33.61 -23.94 14.54
N ARG A 216 -33.39 -22.91 13.72
CA ARG A 216 -32.79 -21.66 14.13
C ARG A 216 -33.48 -20.47 13.42
N PRO A 217 -34.54 -19.87 14.00
CA PRO A 217 -35.37 -18.84 13.37
C PRO A 217 -34.66 -17.53 13.09
N ASP A 218 -33.55 -17.22 13.74
CA ASP A 218 -32.70 -16.04 13.56
C ASP A 218 -31.55 -16.25 12.54
N LEU A 219 -31.55 -17.36 11.80
CA LEU A 219 -30.55 -17.66 10.79
C LEU A 219 -30.65 -16.70 9.59
N HIS A 220 -29.52 -16.29 9.05
CA HIS A 220 -29.37 -15.51 7.81
C HIS A 220 -28.41 -16.19 6.85
N LEU A 221 -28.54 -15.92 5.56
CA LEU A 221 -27.65 -16.40 4.51
C LEU A 221 -27.16 -15.23 3.66
N LEU A 222 -25.85 -14.99 3.61
CA LEU A 222 -25.21 -14.02 2.73
C LEU A 222 -24.73 -14.70 1.45
N LEU A 223 -25.18 -14.21 0.29
CA LEU A 223 -24.75 -14.65 -1.04
C LEU A 223 -23.87 -13.56 -1.65
N VAL A 224 -22.55 -13.73 -1.58
CA VAL A 224 -21.56 -12.74 -2.00
C VAL A 224 -20.95 -13.14 -3.34
N GLY A 225 -21.11 -12.30 -4.35
CA GLY A 225 -20.52 -12.46 -5.68
C GLY A 225 -21.42 -12.08 -6.84
N PRO A 226 -20.86 -11.99 -8.06
CA PRO A 226 -21.60 -11.56 -9.25
C PRO A 226 -22.57 -12.63 -9.76
N PRO A 227 -23.70 -12.21 -10.38
CA PRO A 227 -24.65 -13.10 -11.05
C PRO A 227 -24.10 -13.56 -12.41
N LEU A 228 -23.31 -14.62 -12.43
CA LEU A 228 -22.68 -15.12 -13.68
C LEU A 228 -23.64 -15.80 -14.64
N GLU A 229 -24.73 -16.42 -14.14
CA GLU A 229 -25.78 -17.06 -14.91
C GLU A 229 -27.13 -16.44 -14.54
N PRO A 230 -27.63 -15.45 -15.29
CA PRO A 230 -28.85 -14.71 -14.94
C PRO A 230 -30.08 -15.58 -14.71
N ASP A 231 -30.32 -16.56 -15.58
CA ASP A 231 -31.48 -17.47 -15.47
C ASP A 231 -31.42 -18.33 -14.19
N TYR A 232 -30.20 -18.74 -13.78
CA TYR A 232 -29.99 -19.50 -12.56
C TYR A 232 -30.26 -18.63 -11.32
N VAL A 233 -29.82 -17.37 -11.35
CA VAL A 233 -30.03 -16.42 -10.26
C VAL A 233 -31.52 -16.04 -10.18
N GLN A 234 -32.19 -15.93 -11.32
CA GLN A 234 -33.64 -15.67 -11.36
C GLN A 234 -34.41 -16.84 -10.70
N ALA A 235 -34.08 -18.08 -11.02
CA ALA A 235 -34.68 -19.25 -10.36
C ALA A 235 -34.42 -19.29 -8.83
N MET A 236 -33.26 -18.80 -8.38
CA MET A 236 -33.00 -18.64 -6.93
C MET A 236 -33.93 -17.60 -6.30
N ARG A 237 -34.14 -16.44 -6.96
CA ARG A 237 -35.02 -15.39 -6.47
C ARG A 237 -36.48 -15.84 -6.39
N GLU A 238 -36.95 -16.52 -7.41
CA GLU A 238 -38.31 -17.08 -7.44
C GLU A 238 -38.54 -18.10 -6.30
N PHE A 239 -37.56 -18.94 -6.01
CA PHE A 239 -37.64 -19.85 -4.88
C PHE A 239 -37.64 -19.11 -3.53
N ILE A 240 -36.80 -18.10 -3.35
CA ILE A 240 -36.70 -17.29 -2.15
C ILE A 240 -38.03 -16.57 -1.90
N GLU A 241 -38.62 -15.97 -2.93
CA GLU A 241 -39.93 -15.30 -2.86
C GLU A 241 -41.06 -16.29 -2.53
N ALA A 242 -41.08 -17.44 -3.20
CA ALA A 242 -42.09 -18.48 -2.95
C ALA A 242 -42.07 -19.04 -1.52
N GLU A 243 -40.90 -19.08 -0.89
CA GLU A 243 -40.71 -19.56 0.49
C GLU A 243 -40.73 -18.43 1.53
N GLY A 244 -40.89 -17.14 1.12
CA GLY A 244 -40.94 -15.98 2.01
C GLY A 244 -39.61 -15.70 2.72
N LEU A 245 -38.48 -15.88 2.01
CA LEU A 245 -37.14 -15.83 2.59
C LEU A 245 -36.40 -14.51 2.31
N GLU A 246 -37.04 -13.48 1.71
CA GLU A 246 -36.39 -12.25 1.20
C GLU A 246 -35.66 -11.46 2.29
N HIS A 247 -36.12 -11.55 3.53
CA HIS A 247 -35.49 -10.89 4.67
C HIS A 247 -34.38 -11.71 5.34
N ARG A 248 -34.15 -12.94 4.88
CA ARG A 248 -33.20 -13.88 5.48
C ARG A 248 -32.10 -14.32 4.54
N VAL A 249 -32.37 -14.34 3.24
CA VAL A 249 -31.38 -14.65 2.19
C VAL A 249 -31.02 -13.36 1.45
N ILE A 250 -29.80 -12.91 1.63
CA ILE A 250 -29.35 -11.59 1.21
C ILE A 250 -28.39 -11.73 0.03
N PHE A 251 -28.76 -11.17 -1.12
CA PHE A 251 -27.86 -11.02 -2.26
C PHE A 251 -26.99 -9.79 -2.07
N VAL A 252 -25.73 -9.99 -1.75
CA VAL A 252 -24.76 -8.89 -1.55
C VAL A 252 -24.28 -8.30 -2.87
N GLY A 253 -24.16 -9.16 -3.91
CA GLY A 253 -23.56 -8.79 -5.19
C GLY A 253 -22.04 -8.94 -5.23
N GLU A 254 -21.44 -8.38 -6.28
CA GLU A 254 -19.97 -8.37 -6.44
C GLU A 254 -19.36 -7.37 -5.48
N VAL A 255 -18.32 -7.80 -4.77
CA VAL A 255 -17.57 -6.96 -3.82
C VAL A 255 -16.08 -7.01 -4.15
N PRO A 256 -15.35 -5.90 -3.98
CA PRO A 256 -13.91 -5.86 -4.23
C PRO A 256 -13.12 -6.68 -3.21
N ASP A 257 -13.62 -6.78 -1.97
CA ASP A 257 -13.01 -7.52 -0.87
C ASP A 257 -14.08 -8.30 -0.09
N PRO A 258 -14.00 -9.65 -0.01
CA PRO A 258 -14.95 -10.47 0.74
C PRO A 258 -14.65 -10.56 2.24
N HIS A 259 -13.47 -10.13 2.72
CA HIS A 259 -13.07 -10.29 4.12
C HIS A 259 -14.08 -9.73 5.13
N PRO A 260 -14.62 -8.51 4.98
CA PRO A 260 -15.62 -7.98 5.92
C PRO A 260 -16.89 -8.84 6.03
N TYR A 261 -17.24 -9.53 4.96
CA TYR A 261 -18.41 -10.41 4.93
C TYR A 261 -18.12 -11.77 5.60
N PHE A 262 -16.88 -12.28 5.50
CA PHE A 262 -16.47 -13.44 6.30
C PHE A 262 -16.49 -13.11 7.81
N GLU A 263 -16.04 -11.91 8.21
CA GLU A 263 -16.12 -11.45 9.61
C GLU A 263 -17.57 -11.35 10.11
N ALA A 264 -18.49 -10.95 9.24
CA ALA A 264 -19.92 -10.85 9.59
C ALA A 264 -20.60 -12.22 9.74
N ALA A 265 -20.01 -13.29 9.16
CA ALA A 265 -20.55 -14.64 9.16
C ALA A 265 -20.07 -15.48 10.33
N ASP A 266 -20.71 -16.66 10.49
CA ASP A 266 -20.42 -17.64 11.53
C ASP A 266 -20.08 -19.03 10.95
N ILE A 267 -20.54 -19.35 9.74
CA ILE A 267 -20.31 -20.62 9.07
C ILE A 267 -20.16 -20.38 7.57
N MET A 268 -19.08 -20.91 6.97
CA MET A 268 -18.91 -20.93 5.52
C MET A 268 -19.53 -22.18 4.91
N THR A 269 -20.30 -22.01 3.85
CA THR A 269 -20.88 -23.08 3.06
C THR A 269 -20.37 -23.08 1.64
N PHE A 270 -19.96 -24.25 1.11
CA PHE A 270 -19.31 -24.39 -0.17
C PHE A 270 -19.80 -25.64 -0.93
N ALA A 271 -20.67 -25.44 -1.91
CA ALA A 271 -21.35 -26.51 -2.65
C ALA A 271 -20.81 -26.73 -4.08
N SER A 272 -19.68 -26.14 -4.44
CA SER A 272 -19.13 -26.20 -5.79
C SER A 272 -18.88 -27.63 -6.27
N HIS A 273 -19.27 -27.92 -7.50
CA HIS A 273 -19.05 -29.20 -8.14
C HIS A 273 -17.66 -29.36 -8.74
N LEU A 274 -16.98 -28.25 -9.02
CA LEU A 274 -15.69 -28.24 -9.71
C LEU A 274 -14.86 -27.03 -9.33
N GLU A 275 -13.64 -27.30 -8.87
CA GLU A 275 -12.62 -26.29 -8.56
C GLU A 275 -11.21 -26.79 -8.88
N GLY A 276 -10.32 -25.85 -9.21
CA GLY A 276 -8.88 -26.11 -9.24
C GLY A 276 -8.26 -26.10 -7.84
N PHE A 277 -8.75 -25.17 -6.98
CA PHE A 277 -8.30 -25.00 -5.60
C PHE A 277 -9.43 -24.58 -4.66
N GLY A 278 -10.24 -23.56 -5.03
CA GLY A 278 -11.32 -23.04 -4.20
C GLY A 278 -10.82 -22.07 -3.14
N THR A 279 -10.08 -21.01 -3.52
CA THR A 279 -9.42 -20.03 -2.65
C THR A 279 -10.31 -19.45 -1.55
N VAL A 280 -11.60 -19.31 -1.82
CA VAL A 280 -12.59 -18.78 -0.84
C VAL A 280 -12.71 -19.63 0.43
N VAL A 281 -12.39 -20.93 0.36
CA VAL A 281 -12.45 -21.83 1.54
C VAL A 281 -11.28 -21.55 2.48
N PRO A 282 -10.01 -21.53 2.03
CA PRO A 282 -8.91 -21.03 2.85
C PRO A 282 -9.10 -19.60 3.39
N GLU A 283 -9.69 -18.70 2.59
CA GLU A 283 -10.01 -17.33 3.06
C GLU A 283 -11.02 -17.34 4.21
N ALA A 284 -12.08 -18.15 4.14
CA ALA A 284 -13.02 -18.33 5.24
C ALA A 284 -12.34 -18.94 6.49
N MET A 285 -11.49 -19.96 6.28
CA MET A 285 -10.70 -20.57 7.37
C MET A 285 -9.76 -19.54 8.02
N ALA A 286 -9.14 -18.67 7.25
CA ALA A 286 -8.29 -17.58 7.76
C ALA A 286 -9.06 -16.60 8.66
N ASN A 287 -10.35 -16.39 8.38
CA ASN A 287 -11.27 -15.62 9.21
C ASN A 287 -11.83 -16.42 10.42
N GLY A 288 -11.41 -17.67 10.60
CA GLY A 288 -11.84 -18.52 11.72
C GLY A 288 -13.23 -19.09 11.54
N LEU A 289 -13.74 -19.18 10.31
CA LEU A 289 -15.03 -19.79 10.04
C LEU A 289 -14.90 -21.32 9.90
N PRO A 290 -15.75 -22.11 10.58
CA PRO A 290 -15.93 -23.51 10.27
C PRO A 290 -16.55 -23.65 8.88
N VAL A 291 -16.17 -24.69 8.14
CA VAL A 291 -16.55 -24.88 6.75
C VAL A 291 -17.42 -26.12 6.59
N VAL A 292 -18.51 -26.02 5.81
CA VAL A 292 -19.23 -27.19 5.28
C VAL A 292 -19.07 -27.20 3.76
N ALA A 293 -18.26 -28.12 3.25
CA ALA A 293 -17.87 -28.11 1.84
C ALA A 293 -18.25 -29.42 1.13
N ARG A 294 -18.63 -29.32 -0.16
CA ARG A 294 -18.71 -30.52 -1.03
C ARG A 294 -17.32 -31.11 -1.19
N HIS A 295 -17.18 -32.39 -0.98
CA HIS A 295 -15.94 -33.13 -1.13
C HIS A 295 -15.48 -33.10 -2.60
N LEU A 296 -14.33 -32.52 -2.84
CA LEU A 296 -13.64 -32.48 -4.13
C LEU A 296 -12.30 -33.20 -3.98
N PRO A 297 -12.21 -34.49 -4.38
CA PRO A 297 -11.04 -35.33 -4.12
C PRO A 297 -9.74 -34.74 -4.69
N GLY A 298 -8.70 -34.65 -3.84
CA GLY A 298 -7.41 -34.07 -4.18
C GLY A 298 -7.41 -32.53 -4.37
N VAL A 299 -8.49 -31.87 -3.98
CA VAL A 299 -8.64 -30.41 -4.00
C VAL A 299 -8.82 -29.92 -2.57
N ASN A 300 -10.04 -29.90 -2.06
CA ASN A 300 -10.34 -29.32 -0.75
C ASN A 300 -10.17 -30.26 0.45
N ASP A 301 -10.16 -31.57 0.24
CA ASP A 301 -9.84 -32.58 1.27
C ASP A 301 -8.38 -32.51 1.76
N SER A 302 -7.53 -31.81 1.04
CA SER A 302 -6.16 -31.54 1.47
C SER A 302 -6.09 -30.59 2.65
N PHE A 303 -7.10 -29.70 2.83
CA PHE A 303 -7.12 -28.66 3.87
C PHE A 303 -8.41 -28.59 4.69
N VAL A 304 -9.58 -28.98 4.17
CA VAL A 304 -10.77 -29.20 5.00
C VAL A 304 -10.67 -30.60 5.60
N LYS A 305 -10.28 -30.68 6.86
CA LYS A 305 -10.17 -31.93 7.60
C LYS A 305 -11.53 -32.25 8.23
N ASP A 306 -12.17 -33.32 7.72
CA ASP A 306 -13.52 -33.72 8.14
C ASP A 306 -13.57 -34.02 9.64
N GLY A 307 -14.47 -33.34 10.39
CA GLY A 307 -14.58 -33.45 11.84
C GLY A 307 -13.52 -32.68 12.65
N GLU A 308 -12.56 -31.96 12.00
CA GLU A 308 -11.50 -31.22 12.68
C GLU A 308 -11.55 -29.71 12.35
N THR A 309 -11.59 -29.36 11.06
CA THR A 309 -11.63 -27.96 10.61
C THR A 309 -12.93 -27.59 9.90
N GLY A 310 -13.78 -28.56 9.67
CA GLY A 310 -15.05 -28.45 8.97
C GLY A 310 -15.67 -29.79 8.73
N PHE A 311 -16.67 -29.83 7.85
CA PHE A 311 -17.31 -31.04 7.37
C PHE A 311 -17.24 -31.15 5.84
N LEU A 312 -17.04 -32.36 5.34
CA LEU A 312 -17.11 -32.69 3.92
C LEU A 312 -18.34 -33.55 3.62
N PHE A 313 -19.12 -33.18 2.59
CA PHE A 313 -20.26 -33.94 2.13
C PHE A 313 -20.05 -34.40 0.67
N SER A 314 -20.50 -35.61 0.36
CA SER A 314 -20.45 -36.19 -0.99
C SER A 314 -21.82 -36.21 -1.67
N ARG A 315 -22.88 -36.24 -0.92
CA ARG A 315 -24.27 -36.26 -1.40
C ARG A 315 -25.02 -35.06 -0.83
N ASP A 316 -25.85 -34.39 -1.64
CA ASP A 316 -26.63 -33.24 -1.26
C ASP A 316 -27.48 -33.44 -0.01
N ALA A 317 -27.99 -34.67 0.17
CA ALA A 317 -28.79 -35.05 1.34
C ALA A 317 -28.03 -34.99 2.68
N GLU A 318 -26.70 -35.00 2.66
CA GLU A 318 -25.86 -34.90 3.87
C GLU A 318 -25.67 -33.42 4.33
N PHE A 319 -25.78 -32.48 3.38
CA PHE A 319 -25.48 -31.08 3.61
C PHE A 319 -26.32 -30.43 4.72
N PRO A 320 -27.67 -30.54 4.75
CA PRO A 320 -28.48 -29.88 5.78
C PRO A 320 -28.17 -30.39 7.19
N GLU A 321 -27.86 -31.67 7.37
CA GLU A 321 -27.53 -32.24 8.68
C GLU A 321 -26.16 -31.71 9.19
N LEU A 322 -25.17 -31.62 8.31
CA LEU A 322 -23.83 -31.13 8.67
C LEU A 322 -23.87 -29.62 9.03
N VAL A 323 -24.64 -28.82 8.26
CA VAL A 323 -24.87 -27.40 8.61
C VAL A 323 -25.60 -27.34 9.94
N ARG A 324 -26.64 -28.13 10.19
CA ARG A 324 -27.40 -28.14 11.46
C ARG A 324 -26.50 -28.43 12.67
N LYS A 325 -25.53 -29.34 12.56
CA LYS A 325 -24.55 -29.62 13.63
C LYS A 325 -23.79 -28.35 14.02
N LEU A 326 -23.30 -27.59 13.04
CA LEU A 326 -22.61 -26.33 13.30
C LEU A 326 -23.56 -25.22 13.78
N VAL A 327 -24.77 -25.15 13.28
CA VAL A 327 -25.80 -24.18 13.72
C VAL A 327 -26.14 -24.39 15.21
N SER A 328 -26.22 -25.63 15.68
CA SER A 328 -26.67 -25.98 17.02
C SER A 328 -25.54 -25.96 18.08
N ASP A 329 -24.27 -26.02 17.68
CA ASP A 329 -23.12 -26.18 18.59
C ASP A 329 -22.10 -25.07 18.41
N SER A 330 -22.09 -24.10 19.31
CA SER A 330 -21.16 -22.96 19.30
C SER A 330 -19.72 -23.33 19.67
N GLU A 331 -19.54 -24.34 20.53
CA GLU A 331 -18.22 -24.83 20.90
C GLU A 331 -17.55 -25.54 19.72
N LEU A 332 -18.35 -26.34 18.99
CA LEU A 332 -17.90 -26.99 17.76
C LEU A 332 -17.50 -25.96 16.70
N ARG A 333 -18.31 -24.89 16.51
CA ARG A 333 -17.94 -23.79 15.61
C ARG A 333 -16.62 -23.15 15.98
N SER A 334 -16.44 -22.80 17.25
CA SER A 334 -15.22 -22.17 17.77
C SER A 334 -14.00 -23.08 17.57
N ARG A 335 -14.12 -24.35 17.92
CA ARG A 335 -13.04 -25.33 17.78
C ARG A 335 -12.63 -25.53 16.31
N PHE A 336 -13.59 -25.74 15.40
CA PHE A 336 -13.32 -25.90 13.99
C PHE A 336 -12.75 -24.63 13.36
N GLY A 337 -13.28 -23.45 13.72
CA GLY A 337 -12.79 -22.17 13.24
C GLY A 337 -11.34 -21.92 13.65
N GLN A 338 -10.99 -22.19 14.93
CA GLN A 338 -9.63 -22.01 15.41
C GLN A 338 -8.66 -22.99 14.71
N ALA A 339 -9.02 -24.27 14.65
CA ALA A 339 -8.21 -25.29 13.98
C ALA A 339 -8.04 -24.99 12.49
N GLY A 340 -9.12 -24.54 11.83
CA GLY A 340 -9.12 -24.10 10.44
C GLY A 340 -8.19 -22.92 10.19
N ARG A 341 -8.24 -21.90 11.04
CA ARG A 341 -7.38 -20.72 10.95
C ARG A 341 -5.90 -21.07 11.11
N GLU A 342 -5.58 -21.93 12.07
CA GLU A 342 -4.21 -22.38 12.28
C GLU A 342 -3.67 -23.18 11.09
N LEU A 343 -4.47 -24.10 10.56
CA LEU A 343 -4.12 -24.87 9.37
C LEU A 343 -3.94 -23.98 8.15
N ALA A 344 -4.85 -23.04 7.91
CA ALA A 344 -4.76 -22.08 6.81
C ALA A 344 -3.47 -21.25 6.90
N ARG A 345 -3.11 -20.76 8.09
CA ARG A 345 -1.87 -20.01 8.32
C ARG A 345 -0.62 -20.83 7.96
N ARG A 346 -0.61 -22.09 8.34
CA ARG A 346 0.52 -22.97 8.07
C ARG A 346 0.68 -23.29 6.59
N LEU A 347 -0.43 -23.46 5.85
CA LEU A 347 -0.39 -23.95 4.48
C LEU A 347 -0.43 -22.85 3.41
N PHE A 348 -1.08 -21.71 3.71
CA PHE A 348 -1.50 -20.74 2.69
C PHE A 348 -1.02 -19.32 2.95
N ASP A 349 -0.16 -19.09 3.94
CA ASP A 349 0.39 -17.76 4.16
C ASP A 349 1.08 -17.25 2.89
N MET A 350 0.57 -16.15 2.33
CA MET A 350 1.04 -15.58 1.07
C MET A 350 2.55 -15.29 1.08
N ARG A 351 3.12 -14.96 2.24
CA ARG A 351 4.56 -14.73 2.40
C ARG A 351 5.36 -15.99 2.08
N GLN A 352 4.96 -17.12 2.64
CA GLN A 352 5.62 -18.40 2.39
C GLN A 352 5.43 -18.85 0.94
N VAL A 353 4.25 -18.64 0.38
CA VAL A 353 3.94 -18.95 -1.02
C VAL A 353 4.80 -18.10 -1.96
N ALA A 354 4.88 -16.79 -1.73
CA ALA A 354 5.70 -15.87 -2.52
C ALA A 354 7.20 -16.23 -2.47
N ARG A 355 7.72 -16.54 -1.27
CA ARG A 355 9.10 -17.03 -1.10
C ARG A 355 9.35 -18.28 -1.94
N ARG A 356 8.42 -19.22 -1.90
CA ARG A 356 8.52 -20.48 -2.64
C ARG A 356 8.51 -20.28 -4.16
N TYR A 357 7.75 -19.30 -4.65
CA TYR A 357 7.80 -18.90 -6.07
C TYR A 357 9.17 -18.32 -6.45
N LEU A 358 9.78 -17.50 -5.59
CA LEU A 358 11.14 -16.99 -5.83
C LEU A 358 12.18 -18.10 -5.92
N GLU A 359 12.09 -19.11 -5.05
CA GLU A 359 12.96 -20.32 -5.12
C GLU A 359 12.73 -21.05 -6.46
N ILE A 360 11.48 -21.22 -6.89
CA ILE A 360 11.15 -21.86 -8.18
C ILE A 360 11.67 -21.02 -9.37
N TYR A 361 11.74 -19.69 -9.23
CA TYR A 361 12.32 -18.81 -10.26
C TYR A 361 13.85 -18.80 -10.28
N GLY A 362 14.51 -19.52 -9.35
CA GLY A 362 15.96 -19.66 -9.29
C GLY A 362 16.67 -18.53 -8.51
N PHE A 363 15.97 -17.86 -7.61
CA PHE A 363 16.57 -16.89 -6.69
C PHE A 363 17.12 -17.63 -5.46
N ASP A 364 18.43 -17.99 -5.49
CA ASP A 364 19.08 -18.71 -4.39
C ASP A 364 19.41 -17.84 -3.19
N ARG A 365 19.39 -16.52 -3.32
CA ARG A 365 19.70 -15.55 -2.26
C ARG A 365 18.43 -14.83 -1.81
N ILE A 366 17.47 -15.59 -1.33
CA ILE A 366 16.35 -15.02 -0.59
C ILE A 366 16.91 -14.76 0.81
N ALA A 367 17.06 -13.49 1.18
CA ALA A 367 17.46 -13.12 2.53
C ALA A 367 16.49 -13.80 3.51
N GLU A 368 17.00 -14.59 4.45
CA GLU A 368 16.16 -15.05 5.54
C GLU A 368 15.62 -13.81 6.28
N PRO A 369 14.32 -13.76 6.59
CA PRO A 369 13.85 -12.73 7.49
C PRO A 369 14.64 -12.86 8.79
N PRO A 370 15.04 -11.76 9.44
CA PRO A 370 15.75 -11.81 10.69
C PRO A 370 15.05 -12.80 11.64
N SER A 371 15.83 -13.67 12.30
CA SER A 371 15.37 -14.84 13.07
C SER A 371 14.60 -14.52 14.36
N ALA A 372 14.26 -13.29 14.60
CA ALA A 372 13.20 -12.87 15.51
C ALA A 372 11.91 -12.76 14.70
N ALA A 373 11.24 -13.89 14.45
CA ALA A 373 9.84 -13.84 14.16
C ALA A 373 9.17 -13.10 15.33
N PRO A 374 8.67 -11.86 15.15
CA PRO A 374 7.70 -11.35 16.07
C PRO A 374 6.57 -12.40 16.07
N SER A 375 5.98 -12.64 17.23
CA SER A 375 4.81 -13.49 17.39
C SER A 375 3.88 -13.26 16.20
N ALA A 376 3.26 -14.30 15.68
CA ALA A 376 2.42 -14.27 14.47
C ALA A 376 1.33 -13.16 14.45
N GLU A 377 1.26 -12.33 15.45
CA GLU A 377 0.38 -11.20 15.67
C GLU A 377 0.82 -9.89 14.99
N ALA A 378 2.07 -9.76 14.57
CA ALA A 378 2.62 -8.48 14.07
C ALA A 378 2.71 -8.37 12.54
N ALA A 379 2.20 -9.31 11.77
CA ALA A 379 2.43 -9.36 10.32
C ALA A 379 1.13 -9.29 9.51
N TRP A 380 0.25 -8.40 9.89
CA TRP A 380 -1.02 -8.17 9.19
C TRP A 380 -0.89 -6.99 8.24
N GLU A 381 -0.54 -7.28 7.01
CA GLU A 381 -0.67 -6.31 5.94
C GLU A 381 -2.05 -6.49 5.29
N GLU A 382 -2.99 -5.63 5.64
CA GLU A 382 -4.12 -5.35 4.77
C GLU A 382 -3.54 -4.92 3.42
N VAL A 383 -3.88 -5.62 2.34
CA VAL A 383 -3.64 -5.10 1.00
C VAL A 383 -4.64 -3.97 0.81
N ILE A 384 -4.21 -2.79 1.21
CA ILE A 384 -5.06 -1.61 1.12
C ILE A 384 -5.25 -1.30 -0.36
N PRO A 385 -6.49 -1.21 -0.85
CA PRO A 385 -6.75 -0.90 -2.26
C PRO A 385 -6.51 0.59 -2.54
N ILE A 386 -5.29 1.06 -2.29
CA ILE A 386 -4.88 2.41 -2.63
C ILE A 386 -4.59 2.45 -4.13
N LYS A 387 -5.46 3.09 -4.89
CA LYS A 387 -5.25 3.34 -6.31
C LYS A 387 -4.04 4.24 -6.51
N ALA A 388 -3.16 3.90 -7.45
CA ALA A 388 -2.08 4.79 -7.87
C ALA A 388 -2.67 5.98 -8.66
N ALA A 389 -3.20 6.96 -7.95
CA ALA A 389 -3.85 8.14 -8.51
C ALA A 389 -3.11 9.44 -8.15
N SER A 390 -2.09 9.34 -7.29
CA SER A 390 -1.28 10.47 -6.82
C SER A 390 0.16 10.06 -6.58
N SER A 391 1.08 11.02 -6.57
CA SER A 391 2.46 10.77 -6.14
C SER A 391 3.17 12.08 -5.81
N ILE A 392 3.85 12.14 -4.67
CA ILE A 392 4.69 13.26 -4.29
C ILE A 392 5.90 13.41 -5.23
N ILE A 393 6.46 12.27 -5.65
CA ILE A 393 7.75 12.25 -6.39
C ILE A 393 7.62 12.02 -7.89
N SER A 394 6.42 11.71 -8.42
CA SER A 394 6.24 11.46 -9.86
C SER A 394 5.56 12.63 -10.57
N PRO A 395 6.29 13.41 -11.39
CA PRO A 395 5.75 14.60 -12.05
C PRO A 395 4.53 14.37 -12.95
N ARG A 396 4.26 13.13 -13.37
CA ARG A 396 3.09 12.78 -14.21
C ARG A 396 1.74 13.06 -13.55
N PHE A 397 1.71 13.14 -12.23
CA PHE A 397 0.50 13.43 -11.45
C PHE A 397 0.42 14.91 -11.02
N HIS A 398 1.51 15.67 -11.20
CA HIS A 398 1.61 17.01 -10.64
C HIS A 398 0.84 18.04 -11.45
N THR A 399 0.09 18.88 -10.73
CA THR A 399 -0.49 20.09 -11.26
C THR A 399 0.11 21.27 -10.51
N PRO A 400 0.79 22.24 -11.17
CA PRO A 400 1.36 23.40 -10.51
C PRO A 400 0.30 24.20 -9.74
N ALA A 401 0.56 24.51 -8.47
CA ALA A 401 -0.28 25.41 -7.69
C ALA A 401 0.02 26.86 -8.12
N ARG A 402 -1.02 27.58 -8.53
CA ARG A 402 -0.88 28.95 -9.04
C ARG A 402 -1.57 29.93 -8.11
N PHE A 403 -0.82 30.87 -7.57
CA PHE A 403 -1.32 32.00 -6.80
C PHE A 403 -1.63 33.18 -7.71
N ASP A 404 -2.51 34.05 -7.26
CA ASP A 404 -2.73 35.33 -7.94
C ASP A 404 -1.45 36.16 -7.94
N PRO A 405 -1.17 36.91 -9.03
CA PRO A 405 0.06 37.69 -9.13
C PRO A 405 0.29 38.69 -7.96
N GLY A 406 -0.80 39.24 -7.38
CA GLY A 406 -0.77 40.13 -6.25
C GLY A 406 -0.62 39.49 -4.87
N THR A 407 -0.59 38.14 -4.79
CA THR A 407 -0.45 37.40 -3.52
C THR A 407 0.88 37.83 -2.83
N ARG A 408 0.76 38.28 -1.59
CA ARG A 408 1.94 38.61 -0.77
C ARG A 408 2.73 37.33 -0.46
N PRO A 409 4.06 37.43 -0.29
CA PRO A 409 4.86 36.30 0.18
C PRO A 409 4.35 35.78 1.53
N MET A 410 4.17 34.47 1.62
CA MET A 410 3.66 33.73 2.78
C MET A 410 4.77 32.88 3.40
N LEU A 411 4.95 32.99 4.71
CA LEU A 411 5.92 32.20 5.46
C LEU A 411 5.19 31.25 6.39
N VAL A 412 5.39 29.95 6.19
CA VAL A 412 4.97 28.90 7.10
C VAL A 412 6.15 28.47 7.94
N THR A 413 6.01 28.48 9.26
CA THR A 413 7.02 27.95 10.19
C THR A 413 6.64 26.55 10.58
N MET A 414 7.44 25.57 10.17
CA MET A 414 7.24 24.15 10.43
C MET A 414 8.39 23.60 11.26
N ILE A 415 8.07 23.13 12.46
CA ILE A 415 9.04 22.65 13.44
C ILE A 415 8.94 21.14 13.49
N ASP A 416 10.06 20.46 13.24
CA ASP A 416 10.15 19.03 13.38
C ASP A 416 10.26 18.69 14.88
N ALA A 417 9.13 18.27 15.47
CA ALA A 417 9.00 17.93 16.88
C ALA A 417 9.30 16.46 17.06
N GLU A 418 10.52 16.18 17.43
CA GLU A 418 11.08 14.84 17.37
C GLU A 418 11.90 14.50 18.60
N GLU A 419 12.17 13.20 18.76
CA GLU A 419 13.08 12.67 19.76
C GLU A 419 14.51 13.23 19.56
N ALA A 420 15.21 13.41 20.67
CA ALA A 420 16.63 13.73 20.62
C ALA A 420 17.45 12.47 20.35
N PHE A 421 18.19 12.43 19.24
CA PHE A 421 19.10 11.36 18.88
C PHE A 421 20.45 11.91 18.43
N ASP A 422 21.50 11.11 18.59
CA ASP A 422 22.84 11.47 18.14
C ASP A 422 22.96 11.27 16.62
N TRP A 423 23.04 12.36 15.87
CA TRP A 423 23.17 12.37 14.41
C TRP A 423 24.44 11.69 13.87
N GLY A 424 25.40 11.39 14.75
CA GLY A 424 26.65 10.69 14.43
C GLY A 424 26.58 9.18 14.63
N LEU A 425 25.53 8.67 15.25
CA LEU A 425 25.30 7.27 15.55
C LEU A 425 24.24 6.65 14.64
N PRO A 426 24.22 5.32 14.50
CA PRO A 426 23.11 4.63 13.84
C PRO A 426 21.78 4.91 14.53
N PHE A 427 20.70 4.95 13.75
CA PHE A 427 19.33 5.08 14.30
C PHE A 427 19.02 3.94 15.27
N SER A 428 18.27 4.24 16.32
CA SER A 428 17.93 3.27 17.36
C SER A 428 16.48 3.44 17.83
N ARG A 429 15.79 2.31 18.02
CA ARG A 429 14.45 2.27 18.63
C ARG A 429 14.41 2.76 20.07
N SER A 430 15.56 2.80 20.75
CA SER A 430 15.68 3.30 22.11
C SER A 430 15.97 4.80 22.22
N ALA A 431 16.20 5.49 21.10
CA ALA A 431 16.33 6.94 21.07
C ALA A 431 14.92 7.56 21.10
N ILE A 432 14.38 7.81 22.29
CA ILE A 432 13.01 8.27 22.51
C ILE A 432 12.93 9.46 23.49
N ASP A 433 14.04 10.16 23.72
CA ASP A 433 14.06 11.32 24.62
C ASP A 433 13.36 12.54 23.97
N VAL A 434 12.29 13.01 24.60
CA VAL A 434 11.47 14.14 24.15
C VAL A 434 11.51 15.33 25.13
N THR A 435 12.45 15.36 26.05
CA THR A 435 12.57 16.41 27.06
C THR A 435 12.81 17.82 26.47
N SER A 436 13.31 17.89 25.24
CA SER A 436 13.46 19.14 24.49
C SER A 436 12.14 19.91 24.29
N MET A 437 10.99 19.21 24.35
CA MET A 437 9.67 19.82 24.18
C MET A 437 9.35 20.84 25.27
N GLY A 438 9.87 20.68 26.50
CA GLY A 438 9.72 21.66 27.57
C GLY A 438 10.46 22.99 27.36
N HIS A 439 11.27 23.11 26.31
CA HIS A 439 12.12 24.29 26.05
C HIS A 439 11.60 25.22 24.95
N GLN A 440 10.41 24.94 24.38
CA GLN A 440 9.84 25.70 23.24
C GLN A 440 9.50 27.16 23.57
N GLY A 441 9.24 27.49 24.84
CA GLY A 441 8.89 28.84 25.26
C GLY A 441 9.91 29.94 24.89
N ALA A 442 11.19 29.57 24.66
CA ALA A 442 12.20 30.55 24.21
C ALA A 442 11.94 31.05 22.77
N ALA A 443 11.53 30.12 21.89
CA ALA A 443 11.14 30.43 20.51
C ALA A 443 9.75 31.09 20.45
N HIS A 444 8.79 30.67 21.26
CA HIS A 444 7.44 31.21 21.31
C HIS A 444 7.43 32.71 21.66
N ARG A 445 8.29 33.18 22.55
CA ARG A 445 8.44 34.63 22.81
C ARG A 445 8.83 35.45 21.57
N ILE A 446 9.50 34.80 20.60
CA ILE A 446 9.80 35.43 19.30
C ILE A 446 8.58 35.34 18.39
N PHE A 447 7.93 34.18 18.32
CA PHE A 447 6.75 33.94 17.49
C PHE A 447 5.63 34.93 17.79
N GLU A 448 5.32 35.14 19.05
CA GLU A 448 4.31 36.10 19.52
C GLU A 448 4.54 37.52 18.97
N ARG A 449 5.81 37.99 18.90
CA ARG A 449 6.14 39.30 18.39
C ARG A 449 5.80 39.53 16.93
N TYR A 450 5.81 38.46 16.13
CA TYR A 450 5.58 38.49 14.69
C TYR A 450 4.27 37.83 14.28
N GLY A 451 3.45 37.44 15.24
CA GLY A 451 2.16 36.73 14.97
C GLY A 451 2.35 35.40 14.30
N VAL A 452 3.44 34.68 14.59
CA VAL A 452 3.73 33.37 14.05
C VAL A 452 2.98 32.31 14.88
N VAL A 453 2.15 31.47 14.22
CA VAL A 453 1.61 30.26 14.77
C VAL A 453 2.35 29.09 14.12
N PRO A 454 3.35 28.50 14.80
CA PRO A 454 4.13 27.43 14.20
C PRO A 454 3.34 26.14 14.11
N LEU A 455 3.62 25.33 13.10
CA LEU A 455 3.19 23.95 13.00
C LEU A 455 4.26 23.05 13.60
N TYR A 456 3.90 22.22 14.57
CA TYR A 456 4.73 21.14 15.07
C TYR A 456 4.38 19.85 14.35
N ALA A 457 5.29 19.36 13.53
CA ALA A 457 5.21 18.03 12.94
C ALA A 457 5.75 17.04 13.98
N VAL A 458 4.84 16.33 14.66
CA VAL A 458 5.18 15.47 15.81
C VAL A 458 5.43 14.03 15.40
N ASP A 459 6.40 13.40 16.03
CA ASP A 459 6.68 11.98 15.90
C ASP A 459 6.00 11.12 16.99
N TYR A 460 6.19 9.81 16.94
CA TYR A 460 5.55 8.87 17.86
C TYR A 460 6.01 9.03 19.31
N PRO A 461 7.32 9.16 19.64
CA PRO A 461 7.76 9.45 21.00
C PRO A 461 7.17 10.73 21.60
N VAL A 462 7.04 11.80 20.81
CA VAL A 462 6.44 13.06 21.29
C VAL A 462 4.95 12.89 21.60
N THR A 463 4.21 12.13 20.81
CA THR A 463 2.77 11.93 21.03
C THR A 463 2.46 11.03 22.21
N THR A 464 3.30 10.02 22.47
CA THR A 464 3.02 8.95 23.45
C THR A 464 3.63 9.18 24.84
N GLN A 465 4.49 10.19 24.98
CA GLN A 465 5.08 10.57 26.27
C GLN A 465 4.51 11.90 26.76
N GLU A 466 4.14 11.96 28.03
CA GLU A 466 3.58 13.17 28.64
C GLU A 466 4.56 14.35 28.57
N ALA A 467 5.87 14.10 28.73
CA ALA A 467 6.91 15.12 28.58
C ALA A 467 6.97 15.73 27.17
N GLY A 468 6.54 14.99 26.16
CA GLY A 468 6.42 15.46 24.78
C GLY A 468 5.10 16.17 24.50
N ALA A 469 3.98 15.53 24.87
CA ALA A 469 2.65 15.98 24.49
C ALA A 469 2.12 17.15 25.34
N ALA A 470 2.40 17.19 26.68
CA ALA A 470 1.82 18.21 27.56
C ALA A 470 2.19 19.63 27.14
N PRO A 471 3.46 19.99 26.85
CA PRO A 471 3.80 21.35 26.43
C PRO A 471 3.08 21.78 25.15
N LEU A 472 2.88 20.85 24.21
CA LEU A 472 2.17 21.13 22.96
C LEU A 472 0.66 21.24 23.16
N ARG A 473 0.06 20.49 24.09
CA ARG A 473 -1.35 20.64 24.45
C ARG A 473 -1.66 22.02 25.03
N GLU A 474 -0.78 22.53 25.89
CA GLU A 474 -0.91 23.89 26.43
C GLU A 474 -0.88 24.92 25.30
N LEU A 475 0.14 24.89 24.45
CA LEU A 475 0.26 25.80 23.30
C LEU A 475 -0.91 25.68 22.32
N LEU A 476 -1.42 24.49 22.11
CA LEU A 476 -2.57 24.24 21.22
C LEU A 476 -3.86 24.82 21.79
N GLN A 477 -4.11 24.65 23.10
CA GLN A 477 -5.28 25.22 23.78
C GLN A 477 -5.29 26.75 23.73
N ASP A 478 -4.11 27.37 23.81
CA ASP A 478 -3.93 28.82 23.71
C ASP A 478 -3.93 29.34 22.25
N GLY A 479 -4.09 28.45 21.25
CA GLY A 479 -4.06 28.80 19.85
C GLY A 479 -2.68 29.23 19.33
N GLN A 480 -1.61 28.93 20.06
CA GLN A 480 -0.25 29.33 19.76
C GLN A 480 0.51 28.35 18.87
N CYS A 481 -0.07 27.19 18.55
CA CYS A 481 0.53 26.26 17.61
C CYS A 481 -0.53 25.45 16.84
N GLU A 482 -0.08 24.76 15.79
CA GLU A 482 -0.79 23.72 15.08
C GLU A 482 -0.02 22.40 15.20
N ILE A 483 -0.72 21.27 15.02
CA ILE A 483 -0.12 19.93 15.08
C ILE A 483 -0.23 19.27 13.71
N GLY A 484 0.87 18.70 13.24
CA GLY A 484 0.98 17.86 12.05
C GLY A 484 1.72 16.56 12.37
N THR A 485 1.86 15.69 11.38
CA THR A 485 2.49 14.37 11.52
C THR A 485 3.91 14.38 10.97
N GLN A 486 4.86 13.84 11.74
CA GLN A 486 6.18 13.42 11.25
C GLN A 486 6.35 11.92 11.48
N LEU A 487 6.81 11.18 10.45
CA LEU A 487 7.04 9.74 10.59
C LEU A 487 8.54 9.43 10.64
N HIS A 488 9.00 8.96 11.80
CA HIS A 488 10.28 8.31 12.00
C HIS A 488 10.09 6.79 12.10
N PRO A 489 10.41 6.01 11.06
CA PRO A 489 10.13 4.57 11.04
C PRO A 489 10.70 3.81 12.24
N TRP A 490 11.91 4.14 12.68
CA TRP A 490 12.63 3.40 13.72
C TRP A 490 12.03 3.54 15.13
N VAL A 491 11.25 4.60 15.40
CA VAL A 491 10.58 4.83 16.69
C VAL A 491 9.06 4.75 16.61
N THR A 492 8.50 4.48 15.42
CA THR A 492 7.05 4.33 15.23
C THR A 492 6.69 2.87 15.00
N PRO A 493 5.74 2.28 15.77
CA PRO A 493 5.25 0.92 15.51
C PRO A 493 4.37 0.87 14.23
N PRO A 494 4.16 -0.36 13.65
CA PRO A 494 4.71 -1.64 14.07
C PRO A 494 6.19 -1.78 13.65
N TYR A 495 7.00 -2.40 14.50
CA TYR A 495 8.46 -2.54 14.32
C TYR A 495 8.81 -3.81 13.52
N LEU A 496 8.42 -3.84 12.26
CA LEU A 496 8.57 -5.01 11.38
C LEU A 496 9.83 -4.95 10.50
N GLU A 497 10.42 -3.76 10.34
CA GLU A 497 11.63 -3.53 9.56
C GLU A 497 12.89 -3.55 10.43
N ASP A 498 14.03 -3.87 9.82
CA ASP A 498 15.33 -3.62 10.42
C ASP A 498 15.64 -2.11 10.43
N VAL A 499 16.33 -1.64 11.48
CA VAL A 499 16.79 -0.26 11.57
C VAL A 499 18.03 -0.10 10.69
N THR A 500 17.83 0.32 9.45
CA THR A 500 18.88 0.55 8.44
C THR A 500 18.82 1.96 7.89
N ALA A 501 19.86 2.41 7.19
CA ALA A 501 19.85 3.71 6.49
C ALA A 501 18.67 3.80 5.52
N ARG A 502 18.37 2.74 4.73
CA ARG A 502 17.26 2.66 3.79
C ARG A 502 15.91 2.72 4.49
N ASN A 503 15.69 1.87 5.51
CA ASN A 503 14.41 1.76 6.22
C ASN A 503 14.13 2.96 7.15
N SER A 504 15.08 3.86 7.33
CA SER A 504 14.85 5.14 8.02
C SER A 504 14.11 6.17 7.15
N TYR A 505 13.98 5.91 5.84
CA TYR A 505 13.15 6.70 4.94
C TYR A 505 11.76 6.06 4.84
N PRO A 506 10.67 6.71 5.28
CA PRO A 506 9.31 6.14 5.24
C PRO A 506 8.92 5.53 3.89
N GLY A 507 9.15 6.25 2.81
CA GLY A 507 8.79 5.82 1.46
C GLY A 507 9.67 4.70 0.87
N SER A 508 10.69 4.23 1.60
CA SER A 508 11.46 3.04 1.25
C SER A 508 10.90 1.78 1.89
N LEU A 509 9.95 1.92 2.81
CA LEU A 509 9.25 0.81 3.43
C LEU A 509 8.26 0.16 2.45
N PRO A 510 7.90 -1.11 2.66
CA PRO A 510 6.74 -1.70 2.00
C PRO A 510 5.49 -0.82 2.19
N LEU A 511 4.65 -0.72 1.15
CA LEU A 511 3.47 0.15 1.13
C LEU A 511 2.59 0.00 2.38
N THR A 512 2.32 -1.24 2.75
CA THR A 512 1.48 -1.59 3.88
C THR A 512 2.11 -1.18 5.21
N LEU A 513 3.42 -1.33 5.35
CA LEU A 513 4.13 -0.91 6.56
C LEU A 513 4.20 0.62 6.66
N GLU A 514 4.46 1.33 5.56
CA GLU A 514 4.39 2.79 5.51
C GLU A 514 2.98 3.28 5.89
N PHE A 515 1.96 2.67 5.29
CA PHE A 515 0.56 2.98 5.62
C PHE A 515 0.25 2.77 7.10
N GLU A 516 0.57 1.60 7.64
CA GLU A 516 0.29 1.28 9.04
C GLU A 516 1.00 2.24 10.01
N LYS A 517 2.25 2.58 9.73
CA LYS A 517 2.97 3.55 10.56
C LYS A 517 2.34 4.94 10.49
N ILE A 518 1.92 5.41 9.31
CA ILE A 518 1.22 6.71 9.17
C ILE A 518 -0.14 6.65 9.86
N ARG A 519 -0.88 5.53 9.76
CA ARG A 519 -2.16 5.32 10.44
C ARG A 519 -1.99 5.36 11.96
N VAL A 520 -1.02 4.61 12.51
CA VAL A 520 -0.69 4.62 13.94
C VAL A 520 -0.31 6.00 14.43
N MET A 521 0.48 6.75 13.64
CA MET A 521 0.81 8.14 13.96
C MET A 521 -0.43 9.04 13.98
N THR A 522 -1.34 8.87 13.00
CA THR A 522 -2.60 9.62 12.94
C THR A 522 -3.42 9.39 14.21
N GLU A 523 -3.60 8.14 14.61
CA GLU A 523 -4.35 7.75 15.80
C GLU A 523 -3.66 8.26 17.08
N ALA A 524 -2.34 8.12 17.20
CA ALA A 524 -1.60 8.61 18.36
C ALA A 524 -1.72 10.14 18.53
N ILE A 525 -1.80 10.89 17.43
CA ILE A 525 -2.04 12.35 17.47
C ILE A 525 -3.49 12.65 17.87
N GLU A 526 -4.46 11.89 17.34
CA GLU A 526 -5.87 12.02 17.76
C GLU A 526 -6.03 11.77 19.27
N ASP A 527 -5.41 10.73 19.78
CA ASP A 527 -5.44 10.38 21.20
C ASP A 527 -4.75 11.43 22.09
N ALA A 528 -3.58 11.94 21.65
CA ALA A 528 -2.78 12.88 22.44
C ALA A 528 -3.34 14.31 22.47
N PHE A 529 -3.91 14.77 21.34
CA PHE A 529 -4.27 16.18 21.12
C PHE A 529 -5.75 16.42 20.82
N GLY A 530 -6.56 15.37 20.65
CA GLY A 530 -8.00 15.48 20.36
C GLY A 530 -8.33 16.03 18.98
N LEU A 531 -7.38 15.97 18.02
CA LEU A 531 -7.55 16.44 16.66
C LEU A 531 -6.94 15.47 15.63
N ARG A 532 -7.57 15.37 14.46
CA ARG A 532 -7.02 14.61 13.34
C ARG A 532 -6.02 15.45 12.56
N PRO A 533 -4.76 15.00 12.41
CA PRO A 533 -3.77 15.74 11.63
C PRO A 533 -4.12 15.74 10.14
N GLN A 534 -3.86 16.86 9.47
CA GLN A 534 -4.14 17.04 8.04
C GLN A 534 -2.92 17.45 7.23
N ILE A 535 -1.78 17.61 7.89
CA ILE A 535 -0.48 17.87 7.24
C ILE A 535 0.53 16.83 7.69
N TYR A 536 1.34 16.36 6.73
CA TYR A 536 2.33 15.32 6.90
C TYR A 536 3.72 15.80 6.47
N ARG A 537 4.73 15.26 7.12
CA ARG A 537 6.13 15.35 6.73
C ARG A 537 6.79 13.99 6.93
N ALA A 538 7.37 13.44 5.87
CA ALA A 538 8.19 12.25 5.99
C ALA A 538 9.49 12.56 6.74
N GLY A 539 9.81 11.79 7.76
CA GLY A 539 11.09 11.88 8.45
C GLY A 539 12.25 11.77 7.45
N ARG A 540 13.30 12.55 7.67
CA ARG A 540 14.44 12.64 6.76
C ARG A 540 14.08 13.05 5.32
N TYR A 541 12.95 13.70 5.11
CA TYR A 541 12.41 14.00 3.78
C TYR A 541 12.19 12.73 2.94
N GLY A 542 11.79 11.64 3.56
CA GLY A 542 11.78 10.29 2.99
C GLY A 542 10.50 9.88 2.29
N ALA A 543 9.82 10.76 1.55
CA ALA A 543 8.62 10.40 0.80
C ALA A 543 8.91 9.43 -0.35
N GLY A 544 8.03 8.45 -0.54
CA GLY A 544 8.14 7.41 -1.54
C GLY A 544 7.13 7.54 -2.70
N PRO A 545 7.16 6.56 -3.63
CA PRO A 545 6.27 6.58 -4.80
C PRO A 545 4.79 6.53 -4.44
N ARG A 546 4.45 5.95 -3.29
CA ARG A 546 3.08 5.68 -2.85
C ARG A 546 2.65 6.50 -1.63
N THR A 547 3.55 7.25 -1.02
CA THR A 547 3.25 8.11 0.15
C THR A 547 2.05 9.02 -0.14
N GLY A 548 1.98 9.64 -1.32
CA GLY A 548 0.86 10.49 -1.71
C GLY A 548 -0.50 9.79 -1.70
N ASP A 549 -0.56 8.56 -2.20
CA ASP A 549 -1.79 7.75 -2.19
C ASP A 549 -2.22 7.38 -0.76
N ILE A 550 -1.26 7.08 0.12
CA ILE A 550 -1.51 6.83 1.54
C ILE A 550 -2.10 8.07 2.21
N LEU A 551 -1.48 9.22 2.01
CA LEU A 551 -1.92 10.48 2.59
C LEU A 551 -3.34 10.85 2.16
N LYS A 552 -3.64 10.70 0.86
CA LYS A 552 -4.98 10.90 0.31
C LYS A 552 -6.01 9.96 0.96
N HIS A 553 -5.67 8.68 1.11
CA HIS A 553 -6.54 7.69 1.73
C HIS A 553 -6.83 7.99 3.21
N LEU A 554 -5.83 8.46 3.94
CA LEU A 554 -5.96 8.80 5.37
C LEU A 554 -6.54 10.21 5.61
N GLY A 555 -6.87 10.98 4.55
CA GLY A 555 -7.51 12.28 4.64
C GLY A 555 -6.57 13.45 4.93
N TYR A 556 -5.28 13.29 4.66
CA TYR A 556 -4.33 14.41 4.68
C TYR A 556 -4.58 15.37 3.52
N LEU A 557 -4.34 16.65 3.76
CA LEU A 557 -4.59 17.72 2.80
C LEU A 557 -3.29 18.37 2.28
N VAL A 558 -2.19 18.26 3.05
CA VAL A 558 -0.89 18.83 2.71
C VAL A 558 0.22 17.82 3.03
N ASP A 559 1.20 17.75 2.14
CA ASP A 559 2.50 17.16 2.39
C ASP A 559 3.59 18.24 2.35
N SER A 560 4.66 18.07 3.13
CA SER A 560 5.84 18.95 3.12
C SER A 560 7.13 18.14 3.22
N SER A 561 7.18 17.05 2.45
CA SER A 561 8.30 16.09 2.49
C SER A 561 9.38 16.36 1.45
N VAL A 562 9.12 17.20 0.44
CA VAL A 562 10.09 17.46 -0.63
C VAL A 562 11.08 18.54 -0.23
N MET A 563 12.38 18.22 -0.35
CA MET A 563 13.47 19.18 -0.24
C MET A 563 14.08 19.43 -1.63
N PRO A 564 13.64 20.46 -2.35
CA PRO A 564 14.08 20.71 -3.73
C PRO A 564 15.59 20.85 -3.85
N VAL A 565 16.12 20.51 -5.00
CA VAL A 565 17.55 20.52 -5.36
C VAL A 565 18.47 19.64 -4.50
N TRP A 566 17.91 18.82 -3.60
CA TRP A 566 18.61 17.81 -2.80
C TRP A 566 18.41 16.40 -3.35
N SER A 567 19.48 15.59 -3.24
CA SER A 567 19.43 14.13 -3.50
C SER A 567 19.92 13.41 -2.25
N PHE A 568 19.11 12.49 -1.76
CA PHE A 568 19.46 11.59 -0.65
C PHE A 568 19.88 10.20 -1.16
N ALA A 569 20.02 10.02 -2.49
CA ALA A 569 20.39 8.75 -3.12
C ALA A 569 21.75 8.19 -2.62
N GLY A 570 22.65 9.04 -2.14
CA GLY A 570 23.89 8.62 -1.49
C GLY A 570 23.70 7.89 -0.16
N GLN A 571 22.53 8.02 0.46
CA GLN A 571 22.12 7.40 1.72
C GLN A 571 20.90 6.48 1.51
N GLU A 572 20.67 6.01 0.27
CA GLU A 572 19.54 5.15 -0.12
C GLU A 572 18.15 5.82 0.00
N GLY A 573 18.12 7.15 0.04
CA GLY A 573 16.90 7.95 0.10
C GLY A 573 16.49 8.52 -1.26
N PRO A 574 15.38 9.31 -1.32
CA PRO A 574 14.83 9.87 -2.55
C PRO A 574 15.72 10.94 -3.19
N ASP A 575 15.51 11.16 -4.50
CA ASP A 575 16.15 12.22 -5.27
C ASP A 575 15.13 13.28 -5.70
N TYR A 576 15.25 14.47 -5.15
CA TYR A 576 14.37 15.62 -5.40
C TYR A 576 14.95 16.66 -6.34
N THR A 577 16.10 16.39 -6.98
CA THR A 577 16.80 17.37 -7.83
C THR A 577 15.99 17.85 -9.03
N MET A 578 15.00 17.05 -9.47
CA MET A 578 14.14 17.34 -10.61
C MET A 578 12.72 17.81 -10.22
N LEU A 579 12.42 17.89 -8.92
CA LEU A 579 11.10 18.31 -8.45
C LEU A 579 10.98 19.83 -8.33
N PRO A 580 9.76 20.37 -8.49
CA PRO A 580 9.50 21.80 -8.35
C PRO A 580 9.84 22.31 -6.93
N ALA A 581 10.37 23.54 -6.85
CA ALA A 581 10.53 24.25 -5.58
C ALA A 581 9.32 25.12 -5.21
N LYS A 582 8.32 25.23 -6.09
CA LYS A 582 7.03 25.87 -5.84
C LYS A 582 6.00 24.82 -5.47
N PRO A 583 4.97 25.15 -4.67
CA PRO A 583 3.89 24.23 -4.36
C PRO A 583 3.20 23.65 -5.60
N TYR A 584 2.77 22.40 -5.49
CA TYR A 584 2.06 21.68 -6.53
C TYR A 584 1.08 20.65 -5.94
N TRP A 585 -0.02 20.40 -6.65
CA TRP A 585 -0.94 19.34 -6.32
C TRP A 585 -0.36 18.01 -6.77
N ILE A 586 -0.40 17.00 -5.91
CA ILE A 586 0.17 15.67 -6.18
C ILE A 586 -0.80 14.74 -6.91
N ASP A 587 -2.01 15.20 -7.16
CA ASP A 587 -3.10 14.48 -7.81
C ASP A 587 -3.91 15.41 -8.73
N PRO A 588 -4.56 14.85 -9.79
CA PRO A 588 -5.38 15.65 -10.72
C PRO A 588 -6.60 16.31 -10.08
N GLU A 589 -7.15 15.71 -9.01
CA GLU A 589 -8.31 16.20 -8.29
C GLU A 589 -7.97 17.35 -7.33
N GLN A 590 -6.69 17.69 -7.19
CA GLN A 590 -6.20 18.76 -6.33
C GLN A 590 -6.60 18.57 -4.85
N THR A 591 -6.52 17.34 -4.36
CA THR A 591 -6.89 17.00 -2.98
C THR A 591 -5.75 17.22 -2.00
N VAL A 592 -4.52 16.82 -2.38
CA VAL A 592 -3.35 16.96 -1.53
C VAL A 592 -2.33 17.90 -2.17
N LEU A 593 -1.91 18.92 -1.42
CA LEU A 593 -0.93 19.90 -1.83
C LEU A 593 0.46 19.50 -1.32
N GLU A 594 1.44 19.37 -2.20
CA GLU A 594 2.84 19.40 -1.80
C GLU A 594 3.29 20.84 -1.58
N MET A 595 3.82 21.11 -0.39
CA MET A 595 4.41 22.37 0.01
C MET A 595 5.91 22.16 0.29
N PRO A 596 6.76 22.25 -0.75
CA PRO A 596 8.18 21.92 -0.62
C PRO A 596 8.91 22.82 0.38
N GLY A 597 9.92 22.26 1.04
CA GLY A 597 10.86 23.04 1.84
C GLY A 597 11.53 24.14 1.01
N SER A 598 11.74 25.31 1.60
CA SER A 598 12.36 26.43 0.89
C SER A 598 13.85 26.20 0.68
N ALA A 599 14.21 25.83 -0.54
CA ALA A 599 15.58 25.57 -0.94
C ALA A 599 15.84 25.95 -2.40
N ALA A 600 17.04 26.42 -2.69
CA ALA A 600 17.45 26.75 -4.05
C ALA A 600 18.98 26.68 -4.22
N ILE A 601 19.42 26.62 -5.48
CA ILE A 601 20.82 26.89 -5.85
C ILE A 601 20.95 28.35 -6.16
N VAL A 602 21.70 29.06 -5.33
CA VAL A 602 21.87 30.53 -5.36
C VAL A 602 23.31 30.87 -5.78
N GLY A 603 23.51 31.98 -6.48
CA GLY A 603 24.84 32.46 -6.83
C GLY A 603 24.92 33.10 -8.20
N ARG A 604 26.09 33.62 -8.56
CA ARG A 604 26.31 34.37 -9.82
C ARG A 604 26.08 33.52 -11.07
N LEU A 605 26.20 32.18 -10.96
CA LEU A 605 26.03 31.23 -12.04
C LEU A 605 24.71 30.48 -11.94
N SER A 606 23.82 30.87 -11.00
CA SER A 606 22.50 30.21 -10.85
C SER A 606 21.62 30.33 -12.09
N ASP A 607 21.80 31.42 -12.86
CA ASP A 607 21.00 31.75 -14.04
C ASP A 607 21.63 31.25 -15.36
N VAL A 608 22.80 30.57 -15.29
CA VAL A 608 23.44 30.03 -16.49
C VAL A 608 22.56 28.95 -17.05
N ARG A 609 22.02 29.15 -18.26
CA ARG A 609 21.20 28.22 -18.98
C ARG A 609 21.98 26.94 -19.26
N GLY A 610 21.62 25.87 -18.60
CA GLY A 610 22.15 24.53 -18.81
C GLY A 610 22.34 23.75 -17.51
N ASP A 611 21.62 22.66 -17.37
CA ASP A 611 21.71 21.73 -16.24
C ASP A 611 23.08 21.06 -16.07
N LEU A 612 23.93 21.10 -17.14
CA LEU A 612 25.22 20.39 -17.17
C LEU A 612 26.17 20.90 -16.08
N LEU A 613 26.28 22.22 -15.88
CA LEU A 613 27.17 22.77 -14.85
C LEU A 613 26.68 22.40 -13.43
N ARG A 614 25.38 22.52 -13.18
CA ARG A 614 24.78 22.14 -11.90
C ARG A 614 24.98 20.65 -11.63
N ARG A 615 24.68 19.80 -12.61
CA ARG A 615 24.89 18.34 -12.51
C ARG A 615 26.36 17.98 -12.30
N ALA A 616 27.29 18.66 -12.95
CA ALA A 616 28.70 18.43 -12.75
C ALA A 616 29.18 18.84 -11.34
N VAL A 617 28.81 20.04 -10.88
CA VAL A 617 29.18 20.56 -9.56
C VAL A 617 28.61 19.69 -8.43
N PHE A 618 27.33 19.34 -8.50
CA PHE A 618 26.64 18.57 -7.46
C PHE A 618 26.54 17.05 -7.77
N SER A 619 27.38 16.56 -8.68
CA SER A 619 27.55 15.12 -8.91
C SER A 619 28.27 14.46 -7.74
N ARG A 620 28.12 13.12 -7.58
CA ARG A 620 28.87 12.35 -6.57
C ARG A 620 30.39 12.57 -6.66
N LEU A 621 30.90 12.72 -7.88
CA LEU A 621 32.34 13.04 -8.10
C LEU A 621 32.65 14.47 -7.66
N GLY A 622 31.83 15.45 -8.07
CA GLY A 622 32.00 16.85 -7.68
C GLY A 622 31.97 17.04 -6.17
N GLU A 623 31.04 16.39 -5.48
CA GLU A 623 30.93 16.41 -4.02
C GLU A 623 32.16 15.76 -3.36
N ARG A 624 32.63 14.62 -3.87
CA ARG A 624 33.80 13.90 -3.33
C ARG A 624 35.10 14.70 -3.43
N ILE A 625 35.27 15.49 -4.47
CA ILE A 625 36.44 16.34 -4.68
C ILE A 625 36.24 17.78 -4.19
N GLY A 626 35.13 18.08 -3.53
CA GLY A 626 34.90 19.36 -2.85
C GLY A 626 34.51 20.53 -3.76
N ILE A 627 34.12 20.29 -5.03
CA ILE A 627 33.74 21.37 -5.97
C ILE A 627 32.63 22.25 -5.41
N PRO A 628 31.52 21.72 -4.79
CA PRO A 628 30.48 22.57 -4.23
C PRO A 628 30.98 23.55 -3.20
N SER A 629 31.92 23.13 -2.33
CA SER A 629 32.51 24.01 -1.29
C SER A 629 33.33 25.17 -1.90
N VAL A 630 34.06 24.91 -2.98
CA VAL A 630 34.80 25.94 -3.71
C VAL A 630 33.84 26.94 -4.38
N MET A 631 32.82 26.40 -5.06
CA MET A 631 31.82 27.19 -5.77
C MET A 631 31.01 28.08 -4.81
N ALA A 632 30.65 27.55 -3.62
CA ALA A 632 29.99 28.32 -2.57
C ALA A 632 30.87 29.47 -2.03
N ARG A 633 32.18 29.21 -1.72
CA ARG A 633 33.13 30.24 -1.29
C ARG A 633 33.28 31.36 -2.32
N LEU A 634 33.25 31.04 -3.59
CA LEU A 634 33.31 31.99 -4.69
C LEU A 634 31.94 32.67 -4.95
N ARG A 635 30.90 32.30 -4.22
CA ARG A 635 29.50 32.75 -4.44
C ARG A 635 29.01 32.50 -5.89
N CYS A 636 29.54 31.45 -6.52
CA CYS A 636 29.18 31.08 -7.87
C CYS A 636 27.93 30.21 -7.90
N LEU A 637 27.96 29.12 -7.13
CA LEU A 637 26.82 28.20 -6.94
C LEU A 637 26.83 27.62 -5.53
N GLU A 638 25.74 27.80 -4.82
CA GLU A 638 25.58 27.35 -3.45
C GLU A 638 24.17 26.78 -3.24
N ARG A 639 24.03 25.57 -2.68
CA ARG A 639 22.73 25.04 -2.24
C ARG A 639 22.41 25.60 -0.86
N ILE A 640 21.30 26.30 -0.74
CA ILE A 640 20.83 26.85 0.52
C ILE A 640 19.42 26.33 0.81
N LYS A 641 19.18 25.89 2.05
CA LYS A 641 17.83 25.59 2.59
C LYS A 641 17.51 26.57 3.72
N LEU A 642 16.25 26.92 3.89
CA LEU A 642 15.81 27.88 4.88
C LEU A 642 15.67 27.24 6.27
N THR A 643 16.71 27.40 7.09
CA THR A 643 16.77 26.86 8.45
C THR A 643 17.77 27.64 9.29
N PRO A 644 17.52 27.92 10.59
CA PRO A 644 18.51 28.55 11.47
C PRO A 644 19.67 27.60 11.83
N GLU A 645 19.59 26.33 11.52
CA GLU A 645 20.53 25.31 11.95
C GLU A 645 21.82 25.22 11.13
N ALA A 646 21.80 25.68 9.90
CA ALA A 646 22.91 25.44 8.99
C ALA A 646 23.35 26.68 8.19
N ILE A 647 22.59 27.79 8.25
CA ILE A 647 22.87 28.95 7.44
C ILE A 647 22.88 30.27 8.27
N THR A 648 23.63 31.21 7.81
CA THR A 648 23.67 32.58 8.38
C THR A 648 22.49 33.41 7.86
N ILE A 649 22.15 34.49 8.57
CA ILE A 649 21.11 35.44 8.12
C ILE A 649 21.39 36.01 6.72
N PRO A 650 22.61 36.43 6.36
CA PRO A 650 22.88 36.86 5.00
C PRO A 650 22.60 35.82 3.93
N GLU A 651 22.80 34.54 4.22
CA GLU A 651 22.48 33.42 3.33
C GLU A 651 20.96 33.25 3.22
N ALA A 652 20.24 33.31 4.33
CA ALA A 652 18.77 33.24 4.33
C ALA A 652 18.15 34.39 3.52
N LYS A 653 18.65 35.64 3.73
CA LYS A 653 18.20 36.81 2.97
C LYS A 653 18.51 36.68 1.46
N ARG A 654 19.64 36.07 1.09
CA ARG A 654 19.96 35.78 -0.34
C ARG A 654 19.02 34.75 -0.93
N LEU A 655 18.75 33.65 -0.20
CA LEU A 655 17.81 32.61 -0.62
C LEU A 655 16.43 33.19 -0.88
N VAL A 656 15.86 33.91 0.10
CA VAL A 656 14.52 34.50 -0.01
C VAL A 656 14.44 35.47 -1.20
N ARG A 657 15.43 36.41 -1.34
CA ARG A 657 15.46 37.31 -2.50
C ARG A 657 15.59 36.62 -3.84
N HIS A 658 16.38 35.56 -3.90
CA HIS A 658 16.48 34.72 -5.10
C HIS A 658 15.14 34.05 -5.43
N MET A 659 14.50 33.39 -4.45
CA MET A 659 13.20 32.75 -4.66
C MET A 659 12.10 33.75 -5.07
N LEU A 660 12.09 34.96 -4.47
CA LEU A 660 11.17 36.02 -4.88
C LEU A 660 11.39 36.49 -6.33
N ALA A 661 12.65 36.57 -6.79
CA ALA A 661 12.96 36.90 -8.18
C ALA A 661 12.43 35.87 -9.19
N TYR A 662 12.19 34.62 -8.75
CA TYR A 662 11.54 33.55 -9.51
C TYR A 662 10.05 33.36 -9.18
N ASP A 663 9.42 34.42 -8.60
CA ASP A 663 7.98 34.41 -8.29
C ASP A 663 7.54 33.30 -7.35
N HIS A 664 8.35 33.02 -6.32
CA HIS A 664 7.89 32.16 -5.22
C HIS A 664 7.00 32.99 -4.28
N LYS A 665 5.85 32.41 -3.91
CA LYS A 665 4.88 33.00 -2.98
C LYS A 665 4.88 32.33 -1.61
N VAL A 666 5.36 31.09 -1.51
CA VAL A 666 5.37 30.32 -0.28
C VAL A 666 6.79 30.02 0.14
N PHE A 667 7.06 30.25 1.41
CA PHE A 667 8.31 29.98 2.09
C PHE A 667 8.06 29.09 3.29
N VAL A 668 8.87 28.04 3.48
CA VAL A 668 8.80 27.10 4.62
C VAL A 668 10.10 27.19 5.40
N LEU A 669 10.03 27.73 6.61
CA LEU A 669 11.12 27.74 7.57
C LEU A 669 11.05 26.47 8.43
N THR A 670 12.17 25.76 8.57
CA THR A 670 12.19 24.53 9.37
C THR A 670 13.34 24.50 10.36
N TYR A 671 13.12 23.88 11.52
CA TYR A 671 14.16 23.49 12.47
C TYR A 671 13.65 22.35 13.36
N HIS A 672 14.55 21.68 14.12
CA HIS A 672 14.23 20.56 15.00
C HIS A 672 14.13 20.99 16.46
N THR A 673 13.12 20.51 17.21
CA THR A 673 12.92 20.89 18.62
C THR A 673 14.14 20.62 19.52
N PRO A 674 14.94 19.54 19.32
CA PRO A 674 16.17 19.34 20.10
C PRO A 674 17.19 20.47 19.98
N SER A 675 17.16 21.32 18.92
CA SER A 675 18.07 22.46 18.76
C SER A 675 17.84 23.59 19.77
N LEU A 676 16.74 23.57 20.52
CA LEU A 676 16.52 24.51 21.62
C LEU A 676 17.18 24.09 22.93
N VAL A 677 17.84 22.94 22.96
CA VAL A 677 18.60 22.43 24.12
C VAL A 677 20.06 22.30 23.75
N PRO A 678 21.00 23.08 24.35
CA PRO A 678 22.41 22.98 24.07
C PRO A 678 22.96 21.55 24.26
N GLY A 679 23.59 21.02 23.23
CA GLY A 679 24.20 19.68 23.22
C GLY A 679 23.39 18.60 22.53
N ASN A 680 22.08 18.83 22.27
CA ASN A 680 21.22 17.82 21.63
C ASN A 680 21.38 17.74 20.10
N THR A 681 21.94 18.79 19.49
CA THR A 681 22.20 18.80 18.04
C THR A 681 23.59 19.31 17.72
N PRO A 682 24.17 18.94 16.58
CA PRO A 682 25.46 19.48 16.17
C PRO A 682 25.46 21.00 15.87
N TYR A 683 24.27 21.59 15.74
CA TYR A 683 24.07 23.00 15.40
C TYR A 683 24.08 23.91 16.61
N VAL A 684 23.58 23.43 17.76
CA VAL A 684 23.50 24.18 19.02
C VAL A 684 24.16 23.35 20.12
N ARG A 685 25.47 23.60 20.31
CA ARG A 685 26.30 22.84 21.27
C ARG A 685 26.40 23.53 22.62
N THR A 686 26.29 24.86 22.61
CA THR A 686 26.48 25.73 23.78
C THR A 686 25.32 26.70 23.95
N HIS A 687 25.21 27.31 25.15
CA HIS A 687 24.27 28.40 25.40
C HIS A 687 24.49 29.61 24.52
N GLU A 688 25.72 29.84 24.03
CA GLU A 688 26.03 30.89 23.06
C GLU A 688 25.45 30.56 21.68
N ASP A 689 25.53 29.32 21.28
CA ASP A 689 24.90 28.86 20.01
C ASP A 689 23.38 29.01 20.08
N LEU A 690 22.76 28.69 21.22
CA LEU A 690 21.33 28.89 21.43
C LEU A 690 20.95 30.38 21.32
N ARG A 691 21.72 31.26 21.93
CA ARG A 691 21.47 32.72 21.79
C ARG A 691 21.55 33.16 20.33
N ARG A 692 22.56 32.68 19.57
CA ARG A 692 22.69 32.98 18.14
C ARG A 692 21.52 32.44 17.33
N PHE A 693 21.09 31.21 17.65
CA PHE A 693 19.93 30.59 17.03
C PHE A 693 18.64 31.41 17.23
N LEU A 694 18.37 31.82 18.47
CA LEU A 694 17.21 32.66 18.78
C LEU A 694 17.31 34.05 18.14
N ALA A 695 18.51 34.68 18.12
CA ALA A 695 18.73 35.95 17.45
C ALA A 695 18.52 35.81 15.93
N TRP A 696 18.91 34.70 15.33
CA TRP A 696 18.67 34.39 13.92
C TRP A 696 17.17 34.35 13.61
N LEU A 697 16.36 33.68 14.42
CA LEU A 697 14.90 33.65 14.26
C LEU A 697 14.31 35.06 14.29
N ASP A 698 14.69 35.85 15.28
CA ASP A 698 14.20 37.23 15.48
C ASP A 698 14.53 38.13 14.27
N GLU A 699 15.80 38.10 13.82
CA GLU A 699 16.24 38.87 12.66
C GLU A 699 15.60 38.42 11.35
N PHE A 700 15.37 37.13 11.22
CA PHE A 700 14.74 36.56 10.02
C PHE A 700 13.26 36.97 9.91
N PHE A 701 12.49 36.88 11.00
CA PHE A 701 11.09 37.29 10.99
C PHE A 701 10.95 38.80 10.79
N ASP A 702 11.84 39.61 11.37
CA ASP A 702 11.88 41.05 11.12
C ASP A 702 12.14 41.37 9.64
N PHE A 703 13.12 40.69 9.03
CA PHE A 703 13.42 40.80 7.60
C PHE A 703 12.23 40.41 6.74
N PHE A 704 11.62 39.27 7.01
CA PHE A 704 10.54 38.73 6.17
C PHE A 704 9.27 39.58 6.23
N THR A 705 8.92 40.07 7.42
CA THR A 705 7.72 40.89 7.61
C THR A 705 7.92 42.34 7.18
N ARG A 706 9.06 42.95 7.49
CA ARG A 706 9.27 44.39 7.25
C ARG A 706 9.98 44.72 5.94
N GLU A 707 11.04 43.96 5.58
CA GLU A 707 11.79 44.24 4.34
C GLU A 707 11.13 43.59 3.13
N VAL A 708 10.68 42.31 3.26
CA VAL A 708 10.02 41.59 2.17
C VAL A 708 8.54 42.00 2.05
N GLY A 709 7.90 42.43 3.13
CA GLY A 709 6.47 42.73 3.18
C GLY A 709 5.60 41.47 3.14
N GLY A 710 6.18 40.33 3.55
CA GLY A 710 5.50 39.06 3.63
C GLY A 710 4.67 38.91 4.90
N SER A 711 3.89 37.85 4.99
CA SER A 711 3.05 37.51 6.16
C SER A 711 3.42 36.12 6.69
N CYS A 712 3.47 35.97 8.02
CA CYS A 712 3.52 34.67 8.67
C CYS A 712 2.11 34.09 8.67
N VAL A 713 1.95 32.90 8.16
CA VAL A 713 0.62 32.28 7.91
C VAL A 713 0.64 30.79 8.26
N SER A 714 -0.55 30.21 8.43
CA SER A 714 -0.69 28.76 8.56
C SER A 714 -0.63 28.07 7.19
N TRP A 715 -0.43 26.76 7.17
CA TRP A 715 -0.54 25.98 5.96
C TRP A 715 -1.98 26.01 5.38
N ARG A 716 -2.99 26.23 6.24
CA ARG A 716 -4.40 26.37 5.83
C ARG A 716 -4.62 27.61 4.99
N ASP A 717 -3.97 28.72 5.38
CA ASP A 717 -4.05 29.97 4.63
C ASP A 717 -3.41 29.83 3.24
N VAL A 718 -2.28 29.10 3.16
CA VAL A 718 -1.64 28.78 1.87
C VAL A 718 -2.58 27.99 0.98
N ARG A 719 -3.26 26.96 1.52
CA ARG A 719 -4.19 26.13 0.77
C ARG A 719 -5.47 26.89 0.38
N ALA A 720 -6.00 27.71 1.29
CA ALA A 720 -7.15 28.57 1.03
C ALA A 720 -6.89 29.55 -0.12
N ALA A 721 -5.72 30.22 -0.12
CA ALA A 721 -5.32 31.13 -1.20
C ALA A 721 -5.22 30.47 -2.60
N LEU A 722 -5.17 29.14 -2.67
CA LEU A 722 -5.17 28.38 -3.93
C LEU A 722 -6.57 27.94 -4.36
N LEU A 723 -7.49 27.76 -3.39
CA LEU A 723 -8.85 27.27 -3.62
C LEU A 723 -9.85 28.41 -3.84
N ASP A 724 -9.64 29.58 -3.22
CA ASP A 724 -10.49 30.77 -3.37
C ASP A 724 -10.30 31.43 -4.75
N LYS A 725 -10.75 30.81 -5.82
CA LYS A 725 -10.87 31.44 -7.13
C LYS A 725 -12.26 32.07 -7.26
N PRO A 726 -12.38 33.36 -7.63
CA PRO A 726 -13.68 33.95 -7.92
C PRO A 726 -14.31 33.22 -9.13
N GLY A 727 -15.31 32.35 -8.87
CA GLY A 727 -16.09 31.65 -9.90
C GLY A 727 -16.30 30.15 -9.71
N GLN A 728 -15.75 29.52 -8.69
CA GLN A 728 -16.11 28.13 -8.32
C GLN A 728 -16.83 28.14 -6.97
N THR A 729 -18.10 27.72 -6.97
CA THR A 729 -18.88 27.50 -5.75
C THR A 729 -18.22 26.39 -4.93
N THR A 730 -17.76 26.71 -3.75
CA THR A 730 -17.29 25.80 -2.70
C THR A 730 -18.38 24.74 -2.43
N PRO A 731 -18.06 23.46 -2.37
CA PRO A 731 -18.96 22.50 -1.74
C PRO A 731 -19.07 22.86 -0.25
N THR A 732 -20.27 23.13 0.19
CA THR A 732 -20.63 23.38 1.59
C THR A 732 -20.04 22.25 2.47
N PRO A 733 -19.39 22.55 3.60
CA PRO A 733 -18.98 21.54 4.56
C PRO A 733 -20.24 20.78 5.00
N LEU A 734 -20.18 19.46 4.95
CA LEU A 734 -21.19 18.59 5.54
C LEU A 734 -21.27 18.96 7.04
N GLU A 735 -22.38 19.59 7.41
CA GLU A 735 -22.74 19.80 8.80
C GLU A 735 -22.66 18.48 9.55
N THR A 736 -21.89 18.48 10.60
CA THR A 736 -21.86 17.43 11.62
C THR A 736 -23.28 17.28 12.17
N VAL A 737 -24.01 16.29 11.70
CA VAL A 737 -25.25 15.86 12.38
C VAL A 737 -24.81 15.16 13.67
N ALA A 738 -24.94 15.88 14.76
CA ALA A 738 -24.95 15.32 16.10
C ALA A 738 -26.18 14.43 16.24
N MET A 739 -25.99 13.12 16.36
CA MET A 739 -26.77 12.18 17.19
C MET A 739 -25.94 10.93 17.45
#